data_39971c1bf8ae436f50041b0624bb7a4f
#
_entry.id   39971c1bf8ae436f50041b0624bb7a4f
#
_cell.length_a   1.000
_cell.length_b   1.000
_cell.length_c   1.000
_cell.angle_alpha   90.00
_cell.angle_beta   90.00
_cell.angle_gamma   90.00
#
_symmetry.space_group_name_H-M   'P 1'
#
loop_
_entity.id
_entity.type
_entity.pdbx_description
1 polymer ?
#
loop_
_entity_poly.entity_id
_entity_poly.type
_entity_poly.pdbx_seq_one_letter_code
_entity_poly.pdbx_strand_id
1 'polypeptide(L)'
;MAAERDAGITASGTVEGRRLRVGAYEVDLDRRVVSRPDAEGSRRLTLKAVQVLLVLVEAEGRVVSREQLLAKVWPNTLPTDDVLTQAIAQLRRAFEDSREAPRYIETIAKGGYRLLAPCGRSTDGAGPAAAGPGPAPAAAGPVATQLPSTPTEAVAAVPPVRRRGWSAGLAAVLAAAVLLLGACAYLWQVRQVPVAAGVALPAPAPAVQYQAIAHTPLRERAPAVSPDGSLVVYSRPVQPGGPEALYLQPPGDAGARQLTFPGPGAGDHVPAWSRDGRRIAFVRTGGARGCVLMVVEASGGGEREIGPCEGGDYAPFDWTPDGRALVMGGRCRHSHEAAPLRRLDLASGRWGPLPYAADGIDTLPRHSPDGKWLGFLRGTSLGDLWLMPAGGGTPRQLTRLRGDIRGWDWLPDGSGVVFSLVKEEARLYHLRLADGTISELPPLARGNPIHPDIAAAAWSMAFEIDRFRSGMYRFDLERAGWDVPAEPVFASSGVDLLPTISPDGSRLAFVSDRSLSAQLWIGEVAHPQTLRAVPGIVPVPRHAPVWSPDGRRLLMVGATGRGGDRLYEVKVGFDTVRVLPVPGVPVFAAYTGEADQLLVGVDGGAGRMRLVRYRLPEWRELASLDDVAVARYDHHVDRVCFTRPARPGLWCADGALRRVEQISRVFPDPERYREWTIAGGRILTTLPDGDCATAWSELAGDGLRPLRCLSREHMVVAGSTSADDAAATVYLSLPLEQDVDIGWAPLAALAPAAASD
;
A
#
# COMPACT_ATOMS: atom_id res chain seq x y z
N MET A 1 18.05 52.84 -9.55
CA MET A 1 16.90 53.66 -9.23
C MET A 1 15.67 52.80 -9.31
N ALA A 2 15.19 52.61 -8.20
CA ALA A 2 13.91 52.33 -7.56
C ALA A 2 13.34 50.94 -7.85
N ALA A 3 13.45 49.98 -6.99
CA ALA A 3 12.92 49.85 -5.60
C ALA A 3 11.45 49.46 -5.64
N GLU A 4 11.16 48.23 -5.21
CA GLU A 4 10.63 47.74 -3.92
C GLU A 4 9.13 47.59 -3.92
N ARG A 5 8.55 46.47 -3.43
CA ARG A 5 8.42 46.24 -2.00
C ARG A 5 8.23 44.76 -1.67
N ASP A 6 9.24 44.25 -1.00
CA ASP A 6 9.19 43.09 -0.16
C ASP A 6 8.43 43.44 1.13
N ALA A 7 7.41 42.70 1.51
CA ALA A 7 6.77 42.79 2.80
C ALA A 7 7.09 41.54 3.60
N GLY A 8 8.30 41.56 4.18
CA GLY A 8 8.73 40.59 5.19
C GLY A 8 7.87 40.71 6.45
N ILE A 9 7.33 39.59 6.88
CA ILE A 9 6.80 39.41 8.24
C ILE A 9 7.95 38.92 9.10
N THR A 10 8.54 39.85 9.85
CA THR A 10 9.55 39.59 10.88
C THR A 10 8.91 38.80 12.03
N ALA A 11 9.49 37.65 12.32
CA ALA A 11 9.25 36.90 13.54
C ALA A 11 9.95 37.56 14.74
N SER A 12 9.17 38.04 15.70
CA SER A 12 9.58 38.13 17.11
C SER A 12 8.34 38.27 17.99
N GLY A 13 8.00 37.21 18.72
CA GLY A 13 6.93 37.22 19.72
C GLY A 13 6.69 35.80 20.19
N THR A 14 6.95 35.56 21.45
CA THR A 14 6.67 34.41 22.32
C THR A 14 5.59 33.44 21.81
N VAL A 15 5.86 32.13 21.95
CA VAL A 15 5.01 30.98 21.60
C VAL A 15 3.71 31.01 22.40
N GLU A 16 2.69 31.73 21.92
CA GLU A 16 1.28 31.50 22.28
C GLU A 16 0.65 30.78 21.09
N GLY A 17 0.10 29.58 21.35
CA GLY A 17 -0.48 28.69 20.35
C GLY A 17 -1.53 29.41 19.49
N ARG A 18 -1.41 29.30 18.15
CA ARG A 18 -2.34 29.91 17.17
C ARG A 18 -3.68 29.20 17.22
N ARG A 19 -4.60 29.69 18.06
CA ARG A 19 -5.97 29.14 18.20
C ARG A 19 -6.99 29.99 17.47
N LEU A 20 -7.88 29.29 16.75
CA LEU A 20 -8.98 29.87 15.99
C LEU A 20 -10.31 29.35 16.57
N ARG A 21 -11.23 30.22 16.89
CA ARG A 21 -12.59 29.85 17.27
C ARG A 21 -13.50 29.86 16.05
N VAL A 22 -14.22 28.76 15.80
CA VAL A 22 -15.17 28.60 14.72
C VAL A 22 -16.50 28.15 15.32
N GLY A 23 -17.42 29.08 15.51
CA GLY A 23 -18.68 28.82 16.20
C GLY A 23 -18.47 28.28 17.61
N ALA A 24 -18.92 27.06 17.89
CA ALA A 24 -18.77 26.36 19.16
C ALA A 24 -17.44 25.57 19.28
N TYR A 25 -16.59 25.55 18.27
CA TYR A 25 -15.36 24.77 18.26
C TYR A 25 -14.13 25.67 18.37
N GLU A 26 -13.08 25.14 19.05
CA GLU A 26 -11.74 25.69 19.00
C GLU A 26 -10.87 24.82 18.07
N VAL A 27 -10.09 25.49 17.22
CA VAL A 27 -9.14 24.86 16.31
C VAL A 27 -7.74 25.29 16.68
N ASP A 28 -6.95 24.37 17.19
CA ASP A 28 -5.52 24.55 17.40
C ASP A 28 -4.82 24.34 16.06
N LEU A 29 -4.32 25.42 15.48
CA LEU A 29 -3.72 25.40 14.13
C LEU A 29 -2.36 24.70 14.10
N ASP A 30 -1.61 24.73 15.19
CA ASP A 30 -0.28 24.14 15.28
C ASP A 30 -0.39 22.62 15.48
N ARG A 31 -1.31 22.20 16.35
CA ARG A 31 -1.60 20.78 16.59
C ARG A 31 -2.59 20.20 15.57
N ARG A 32 -3.26 21.07 14.81
CA ARG A 32 -4.30 20.72 13.82
C ARG A 32 -5.45 19.93 14.44
N VAL A 33 -5.89 20.35 15.60
CA VAL A 33 -6.92 19.67 16.39
C VAL A 33 -8.14 20.57 16.54
N VAL A 34 -9.32 20.01 16.31
CA VAL A 34 -10.62 20.64 16.59
C VAL A 34 -11.18 20.05 17.85
N SER A 35 -11.54 20.89 18.83
CA SER A 35 -12.16 20.48 20.08
C SER A 35 -13.37 21.35 20.40
N ARG A 36 -14.27 20.84 21.21
CA ARG A 36 -15.36 21.63 21.81
C ARG A 36 -15.00 21.91 23.27
N PRO A 37 -15.06 23.16 23.75
CA PRO A 37 -14.78 23.48 25.15
C PRO A 37 -15.67 22.72 26.15
N ASP A 38 -16.89 22.36 25.73
CA ASP A 38 -17.92 21.79 26.60
C ASP A 38 -18.05 20.25 26.46
N ALA A 39 -17.18 19.58 25.71
CA ALA A 39 -17.27 18.14 25.47
C ALA A 39 -15.88 17.46 25.50
N GLU A 40 -15.83 16.26 26.07
CA GLU A 40 -14.64 15.42 25.97
C GLU A 40 -14.53 14.84 24.55
N GLY A 41 -13.42 15.16 23.88
CA GLY A 41 -13.08 14.64 22.56
C GLY A 41 -12.48 15.71 21.66
N SER A 42 -11.47 15.31 20.90
CA SER A 42 -10.84 16.15 19.90
C SER A 42 -10.68 15.40 18.59
N ARG A 43 -10.72 16.13 17.47
CA ARG A 43 -10.58 15.54 16.12
C ARG A 43 -9.44 16.22 15.38
N ARG A 44 -8.55 15.44 14.80
CA ARG A 44 -7.40 15.96 14.07
C ARG A 44 -7.74 16.23 12.61
N LEU A 45 -7.22 17.37 12.09
CA LEU A 45 -7.35 17.77 10.70
C LEU A 45 -6.04 17.53 9.94
N THR A 46 -6.13 17.21 8.65
CA THR A 46 -4.99 17.25 7.75
C THR A 46 -4.51 18.68 7.53
N LEU A 47 -3.26 18.86 7.14
CA LEU A 47 -2.74 20.19 6.80
C LEU A 47 -3.58 20.88 5.72
N LYS A 48 -4.02 20.14 4.71
CA LYS A 48 -4.84 20.67 3.62
C LYS A 48 -6.24 21.08 4.08
N ALA A 49 -6.86 20.33 4.98
CA ALA A 49 -8.15 20.71 5.58
C ALA A 49 -8.02 22.00 6.42
N VAL A 50 -6.93 22.16 7.17
CA VAL A 50 -6.64 23.41 7.90
C VAL A 50 -6.43 24.58 6.92
N GLN A 51 -5.69 24.37 5.84
CA GLN A 51 -5.49 25.41 4.82
C GLN A 51 -6.79 25.81 4.12
N VAL A 52 -7.66 24.84 3.79
CA VAL A 52 -9.02 25.13 3.26
C VAL A 52 -9.83 25.93 4.28
N LEU A 53 -9.82 25.54 5.56
CA LEU A 53 -10.50 26.29 6.62
C LEU A 53 -10.01 27.74 6.70
N LEU A 54 -8.69 27.96 6.68
CA LEU A 54 -8.12 29.30 6.74
C LEU A 54 -8.55 30.17 5.55
N VAL A 55 -8.59 29.63 4.34
CA VAL A 55 -9.07 30.35 3.14
C VAL A 55 -10.56 30.70 3.27
N LEU A 56 -11.37 29.81 3.83
CA LEU A 56 -12.79 30.08 4.10
C LEU A 56 -13.00 31.12 5.21
N VAL A 57 -12.15 31.12 6.23
CA VAL A 57 -12.14 32.13 7.30
C VAL A 57 -11.76 33.52 6.75
N GLU A 58 -10.69 33.59 5.93
CA GLU A 58 -10.28 34.84 5.24
C GLU A 58 -11.37 35.42 4.33
N ALA A 59 -12.24 34.57 3.84
CA ALA A 59 -13.35 35.00 2.99
C ALA A 59 -14.53 35.61 3.77
N GLU A 60 -14.54 35.57 5.11
CA GLU A 60 -15.53 36.21 5.99
C GLU A 60 -16.98 35.96 5.57
N GLY A 61 -17.32 34.68 5.33
CA GLY A 61 -18.66 34.24 4.91
C GLY A 61 -19.00 34.49 3.43
N ARG A 62 -18.07 35.03 2.64
CA ARG A 62 -18.22 35.10 1.18
C ARG A 62 -18.00 33.72 0.55
N VAL A 63 -18.62 33.50 -0.60
CA VAL A 63 -18.42 32.26 -1.36
C VAL A 63 -17.03 32.26 -1.98
N VAL A 64 -16.27 31.18 -1.75
CA VAL A 64 -14.98 30.93 -2.40
C VAL A 64 -15.17 29.84 -3.45
N SER A 65 -14.81 30.14 -4.69
CA SER A 65 -14.97 29.16 -5.77
C SER A 65 -14.06 27.92 -5.59
N ARG A 66 -14.41 26.83 -6.24
CA ARG A 66 -13.58 25.61 -6.20
C ARG A 66 -12.18 25.89 -6.75
N GLU A 67 -12.08 26.60 -7.87
CA GLU A 67 -10.84 26.97 -8.52
C GLU A 67 -9.99 27.85 -7.60
N GLN A 68 -10.60 28.81 -6.89
CA GLN A 68 -9.89 29.66 -5.92
C GLN A 68 -9.34 28.85 -4.74
N LEU A 69 -10.12 27.92 -4.20
CA LEU A 69 -9.67 27.02 -3.13
C LEU A 69 -8.53 26.13 -3.59
N LEU A 70 -8.67 25.52 -4.77
CA LEU A 70 -7.64 24.68 -5.36
C LEU A 70 -6.36 25.45 -5.63
N ALA A 71 -6.44 26.64 -6.24
CA ALA A 71 -5.26 27.47 -6.54
C ALA A 71 -4.54 27.95 -5.27
N LYS A 72 -5.28 28.31 -4.20
CA LYS A 72 -4.67 28.82 -2.95
C LYS A 72 -4.07 27.69 -2.10
N VAL A 73 -4.73 26.53 -2.03
CA VAL A 73 -4.34 25.46 -1.13
C VAL A 73 -3.40 24.45 -1.79
N TRP A 74 -3.44 24.33 -3.12
CA TRP A 74 -2.59 23.42 -3.91
C TRP A 74 -1.89 24.16 -5.07
N PRO A 75 -1.09 25.22 -4.81
CA PRO A 75 -0.57 26.10 -5.87
C PRO A 75 0.40 25.44 -6.87
N ASN A 76 1.03 24.32 -6.50
CA ASN A 76 2.04 23.64 -7.31
C ASN A 76 1.57 22.26 -7.84
N THR A 77 0.26 21.98 -7.78
CA THR A 77 -0.32 20.74 -8.24
C THR A 77 -1.57 21.03 -9.06
N LEU A 78 -1.96 20.11 -9.95
CA LEU A 78 -3.26 20.15 -10.62
C LEU A 78 -4.21 19.24 -9.81
N PRO A 79 -4.79 19.74 -8.72
CA PRO A 79 -5.67 18.95 -7.87
C PRO A 79 -6.98 18.67 -8.58
N THR A 80 -7.49 17.44 -8.44
CA THR A 80 -8.86 17.12 -8.82
C THR A 80 -9.85 17.70 -7.82
N ASP A 81 -11.11 17.90 -8.22
CA ASP A 81 -12.20 18.33 -7.33
C ASP A 81 -12.37 17.42 -6.09
N ASP A 82 -11.88 16.20 -6.14
CA ASP A 82 -12.00 15.21 -5.07
C ASP A 82 -11.19 15.56 -3.83
N VAL A 83 -9.96 16.10 -3.99
CA VAL A 83 -9.12 16.48 -2.83
C VAL A 83 -9.75 17.61 -2.04
N LEU A 84 -10.42 18.55 -2.71
CA LEU A 84 -11.18 19.62 -2.07
C LEU A 84 -12.43 19.05 -1.40
N THR A 85 -13.14 18.15 -2.07
CA THR A 85 -14.33 17.48 -1.54
C THR A 85 -14.00 16.69 -0.27
N GLN A 86 -12.85 15.99 -0.25
CA GLN A 86 -12.36 15.26 0.93
C GLN A 86 -11.99 16.21 2.08
N ALA A 87 -11.29 17.31 1.79
CA ALA A 87 -10.94 18.30 2.80
C ALA A 87 -12.21 18.93 3.44
N ILE A 88 -13.22 19.26 2.64
CA ILE A 88 -14.52 19.75 3.11
C ILE A 88 -15.27 18.67 3.93
N ALA A 89 -15.25 17.41 3.48
CA ALA A 89 -15.88 16.31 4.21
C ALA A 89 -15.19 16.08 5.58
N GLN A 90 -13.86 16.25 5.65
CA GLN A 90 -13.13 16.17 6.90
C GLN A 90 -13.48 17.32 7.86
N LEU A 91 -13.58 18.54 7.36
CA LEU A 91 -14.00 19.70 8.15
C LEU A 91 -15.42 19.52 8.67
N ARG A 92 -16.37 19.06 7.84
CA ARG A 92 -17.73 18.76 8.28
C ARG A 92 -17.78 17.72 9.39
N ARG A 93 -17.05 16.63 9.22
CA ARG A 93 -16.93 15.60 10.27
C ARG A 93 -16.35 16.16 11.57
N ALA A 94 -15.37 17.06 11.47
CA ALA A 94 -14.75 17.68 12.63
C ALA A 94 -15.71 18.63 13.38
N PHE A 95 -16.53 19.37 12.65
CA PHE A 95 -17.54 20.31 13.20
C PHE A 95 -18.93 19.68 13.39
N GLU A 96 -19.08 18.36 13.20
CA GLU A 96 -20.37 17.66 13.28
C GLU A 96 -21.44 18.33 12.40
N ASP A 97 -21.05 18.72 11.19
CA ASP A 97 -21.86 19.44 10.23
C ASP A 97 -22.43 18.53 9.15
N SER A 98 -23.65 18.78 8.71
CA SER A 98 -24.35 18.01 7.68
C SER A 98 -24.37 18.78 6.35
N ARG A 99 -24.41 18.05 5.24
CA ARG A 99 -24.55 18.64 3.91
C ARG A 99 -25.96 19.11 3.64
N GLU A 100 -26.98 18.42 4.20
CA GLU A 100 -28.38 18.68 4.02
C GLU A 100 -28.89 19.88 4.86
N ALA A 101 -28.29 20.08 6.05
CA ALA A 101 -28.61 21.18 6.95
C ALA A 101 -27.30 21.81 7.47
N PRO A 102 -26.57 22.56 6.63
CA PRO A 102 -25.24 23.07 6.98
C PRO A 102 -25.34 24.18 8.04
N ARG A 103 -24.56 24.03 9.12
CA ARG A 103 -24.39 25.03 10.17
C ARG A 103 -23.02 25.70 10.12
N TYR A 104 -22.04 25.04 9.57
CA TYR A 104 -20.64 25.50 9.49
C TYR A 104 -20.19 25.75 8.05
N ILE A 105 -20.34 24.77 7.16
CA ILE A 105 -19.85 24.88 5.79
C ILE A 105 -20.97 24.59 4.80
N GLU A 106 -21.39 25.60 4.06
CA GLU A 106 -22.39 25.48 3.01
C GLU A 106 -21.74 25.19 1.66
N THR A 107 -22.38 24.32 0.87
CA THR A 107 -22.03 24.08 -0.53
C THR A 107 -22.94 24.88 -1.43
N ILE A 108 -22.39 25.77 -2.23
CA ILE A 108 -23.11 26.50 -3.26
C ILE A 108 -22.97 25.73 -4.58
N ALA A 109 -24.08 25.22 -5.09
CA ALA A 109 -24.10 24.44 -6.32
C ALA A 109 -23.46 25.25 -7.47
N LYS A 110 -22.45 24.66 -8.14
CA LYS A 110 -21.65 25.31 -9.20
C LYS A 110 -20.90 26.60 -8.77
N GLY A 111 -20.97 27.00 -7.50
CA GLY A 111 -20.34 28.22 -7.00
C GLY A 111 -19.13 27.99 -6.09
N GLY A 112 -19.11 26.91 -5.33
CA GLY A 112 -18.01 26.63 -4.37
C GLY A 112 -18.50 26.41 -2.94
N TYR A 113 -17.81 26.97 -1.96
CA TYR A 113 -18.07 26.78 -0.53
C TYR A 113 -18.05 28.11 0.22
N ARG A 114 -18.81 28.21 1.30
CA ARG A 114 -18.70 29.33 2.25
C ARG A 114 -18.78 28.85 3.69
N LEU A 115 -18.14 29.59 4.58
CA LEU A 115 -18.22 29.36 6.01
C LEU A 115 -19.36 30.18 6.59
N LEU A 116 -20.27 29.52 7.28
CA LEU A 116 -21.45 30.15 7.90
C LEU A 116 -21.19 30.53 9.36
N ALA A 117 -20.37 29.76 10.07
CA ALA A 117 -20.09 29.94 11.46
C ALA A 117 -19.25 31.20 11.72
N PRO A 118 -19.53 32.00 12.76
CA PRO A 118 -18.69 33.13 13.13
C PRO A 118 -17.29 32.66 13.57
N CYS A 119 -16.27 33.41 13.13
CA CYS A 119 -14.87 33.12 13.43
C CYS A 119 -14.23 34.23 14.22
N GLY A 120 -13.35 33.89 15.19
CA GLY A 120 -12.58 34.83 15.99
C GLY A 120 -11.27 34.21 16.47
N ARG A 121 -10.28 35.04 16.80
CA ARG A 121 -9.08 34.55 17.49
C ARG A 121 -9.43 34.34 18.96
N SER A 122 -9.09 33.19 19.49
CA SER A 122 -9.18 32.94 20.94
C SER A 122 -8.03 33.64 21.63
N THR A 123 -8.33 34.71 22.39
CA THR A 123 -7.37 35.32 23.32
C THR A 123 -7.76 34.81 24.71
N ASP A 124 -6.89 34.08 25.36
CA ASP A 124 -7.08 33.66 26.75
C ASP A 124 -7.12 34.88 27.66
N GLY A 125 -8.27 35.09 28.35
CA GLY A 125 -8.38 35.95 29.48
C GLY A 125 -9.41 37.06 29.43
N ALA A 126 -10.70 36.73 29.54
CA ALA A 126 -11.70 37.55 30.24
C ALA A 126 -12.96 36.71 30.51
N GLY A 127 -13.35 36.61 31.75
CA GLY A 127 -14.53 35.90 32.22
C GLY A 127 -15.84 36.54 31.75
N PRO A 128 -17.00 35.86 31.94
CA PRO A 128 -18.22 36.18 31.24
C PRO A 128 -18.90 37.44 31.81
N ALA A 129 -19.08 38.45 30.96
CA ALA A 129 -20.02 39.53 31.24
C ALA A 129 -21.41 39.10 30.72
N ALA A 130 -22.34 39.00 31.63
CA ALA A 130 -23.76 38.75 31.38
C ALA A 130 -24.38 39.93 30.62
N ALA A 131 -24.95 39.66 29.47
CA ALA A 131 -25.84 40.58 28.78
C ALA A 131 -27.23 39.94 28.72
N GLY A 132 -28.20 40.65 29.30
CA GLY A 132 -29.59 40.27 29.47
C GLY A 132 -30.43 40.20 28.16
N PRO A 133 -31.67 39.72 28.25
CA PRO A 133 -32.44 39.29 27.09
C PRO A 133 -33.08 40.47 26.35
N GLY A 134 -32.83 40.58 25.07
CA GLY A 134 -33.58 41.45 24.16
C GLY A 134 -34.74 40.68 23.51
N PRO A 135 -35.81 41.35 23.09
CA PRO A 135 -37.15 40.77 22.93
C PRO A 135 -37.31 39.91 21.66
N ALA A 136 -38.09 38.86 21.82
CA ALA A 136 -38.52 37.97 20.75
C ALA A 136 -39.42 38.67 19.72
N PRO A 137 -39.33 38.40 18.43
CA PRO A 137 -40.35 38.75 17.47
C PRO A 137 -41.46 37.70 17.48
N ALA A 138 -42.70 38.24 17.42
CA ALA A 138 -43.96 37.55 17.53
C ALA A 138 -44.22 36.51 16.45
N ALA A 139 -44.91 35.45 16.88
CA ALA A 139 -45.45 34.40 16.03
C ALA A 139 -46.58 34.91 15.15
N ALA A 140 -46.45 34.71 13.83
CA ALA A 140 -47.58 34.84 12.91
C ALA A 140 -48.29 33.48 12.79
N GLY A 141 -49.58 33.45 13.12
CA GLY A 141 -50.41 32.25 13.10
C GLY A 141 -50.79 31.79 11.69
N PRO A 142 -51.38 30.61 11.57
CA PRO A 142 -51.62 29.97 10.28
C PRO A 142 -52.84 30.55 9.58
N VAL A 143 -52.68 30.92 8.31
CA VAL A 143 -53.80 31.26 7.42
C VAL A 143 -54.40 29.98 6.87
N ALA A 144 -55.66 29.73 7.21
CA ALA A 144 -56.47 28.66 6.64
C ALA A 144 -57.00 29.08 5.26
N THR A 145 -56.59 28.30 4.23
CA THR A 145 -57.15 28.46 2.88
C THR A 145 -58.35 27.52 2.74
N GLN A 146 -59.52 28.12 2.57
CA GLN A 146 -60.82 27.46 2.31
C GLN A 146 -60.85 26.92 0.87
N LEU A 147 -61.33 25.70 0.71
CA LEU A 147 -61.73 25.08 -0.56
C LEU A 147 -63.11 25.66 -0.99
N PRO A 148 -63.29 25.93 -2.28
CA PRO A 148 -64.65 26.30 -2.77
C PRO A 148 -65.48 25.04 -3.08
N SER A 149 -66.75 25.11 -2.63
CA SER A 149 -67.82 24.15 -2.80
C SER A 149 -68.28 24.05 -4.26
N THR A 150 -68.61 22.87 -4.71
CA THR A 150 -69.29 22.53 -5.96
C THR A 150 -70.73 22.90 -5.97
N PRO A 151 -71.30 23.31 -7.10
CA PRO A 151 -72.77 23.30 -7.28
C PRO A 151 -73.27 21.99 -7.91
N THR A 152 -74.30 21.47 -7.31
CA THR A 152 -75.10 20.34 -7.80
C THR A 152 -75.95 20.79 -8.98
N GLU A 153 -75.99 20.09 -10.09
CA GLU A 153 -77.02 20.20 -11.11
C GLU A 153 -77.51 18.87 -11.65
N ALA A 154 -78.66 18.77 -11.83
CA ALA A 154 -79.79 17.89 -12.09
C ALA A 154 -79.59 16.68 -13.01
N VAL A 155 -80.29 15.64 -12.62
CA VAL A 155 -80.56 14.36 -13.28
C VAL A 155 -81.34 14.56 -14.58
N ALA A 156 -80.88 14.01 -15.70
CA ALA A 156 -81.64 13.78 -16.90
C ALA A 156 -81.60 12.28 -17.28
N ALA A 157 -82.79 11.76 -17.66
CA ALA A 157 -83.15 10.37 -17.82
C ALA A 157 -82.40 9.69 -19.01
N VAL A 158 -82.05 8.43 -18.84
CA VAL A 158 -81.37 7.52 -19.83
C VAL A 158 -82.43 6.77 -20.64
N PRO A 159 -82.29 6.67 -21.99
CA PRO A 159 -83.03 5.69 -22.79
C PRO A 159 -82.33 4.35 -22.83
N PRO A 160 -83.00 3.22 -23.04
CA PRO A 160 -82.48 1.90 -22.92
C PRO A 160 -81.57 1.55 -24.07
N VAL A 161 -80.30 1.10 -23.78
CA VAL A 161 -79.33 0.64 -24.74
C VAL A 161 -79.48 -0.89 -24.95
N ARG A 162 -79.68 -1.27 -26.22
CA ARG A 162 -79.65 -2.64 -26.73
C ARG A 162 -78.32 -3.36 -26.41
N ARG A 163 -78.42 -4.58 -25.87
CA ARG A 163 -77.30 -5.50 -25.70
C ARG A 163 -76.71 -5.88 -27.08
N ARG A 164 -75.51 -5.45 -27.36
CA ARG A 164 -74.68 -5.91 -28.50
C ARG A 164 -73.62 -6.85 -27.97
N GLY A 165 -73.52 -8.03 -28.55
CA GLY A 165 -72.60 -9.08 -28.09
C GLY A 165 -71.14 -8.61 -28.10
N TRP A 166 -70.40 -9.09 -27.16
CA TRP A 166 -68.97 -8.82 -27.04
C TRP A 166 -68.26 -9.42 -28.23
N SER A 167 -67.57 -8.58 -29.01
CA SER A 167 -66.76 -8.99 -30.11
C SER A 167 -65.46 -9.65 -29.57
N ALA A 168 -64.98 -10.66 -30.25
CA ALA A 168 -63.75 -11.40 -29.89
C ALA A 168 -62.51 -10.49 -29.63
N GLY A 169 -62.54 -9.25 -30.14
CA GLY A 169 -61.47 -8.27 -29.89
C GLY A 169 -61.37 -7.76 -28.45
N LEU A 170 -62.53 -7.64 -27.74
CA LEU A 170 -62.50 -7.16 -26.33
C LEU A 170 -61.93 -8.23 -25.37
N ALA A 171 -62.19 -9.50 -25.66
CA ALA A 171 -61.62 -10.62 -24.90
C ALA A 171 -60.12 -10.73 -25.08
N ALA A 172 -59.61 -10.47 -26.31
CA ALA A 172 -58.15 -10.47 -26.58
C ALA A 172 -57.45 -9.28 -25.88
N VAL A 173 -58.07 -8.09 -25.83
CA VAL A 173 -57.49 -6.93 -25.12
C VAL A 173 -57.46 -7.17 -23.61
N LEU A 174 -58.52 -7.75 -23.04
CA LEU A 174 -58.52 -8.11 -21.61
C LEU A 174 -57.51 -9.20 -21.27
N ALA A 175 -57.34 -10.21 -22.11
CA ALA A 175 -56.31 -11.23 -21.93
C ALA A 175 -54.88 -10.65 -22.02
N ALA A 176 -54.66 -9.71 -22.96
CA ALA A 176 -53.36 -9.02 -23.07
C ALA A 176 -53.11 -8.10 -21.84
N ALA A 177 -54.12 -7.43 -21.33
CA ALA A 177 -54.04 -6.60 -20.13
C ALA A 177 -53.72 -7.44 -18.86
N VAL A 178 -54.33 -8.63 -18.72
CA VAL A 178 -54.05 -9.56 -17.62
C VAL A 178 -52.63 -10.11 -17.68
N LEU A 179 -52.15 -10.44 -18.89
CA LEU A 179 -50.74 -10.89 -19.08
C LEU A 179 -49.75 -9.76 -18.80
N LEU A 180 -50.06 -8.52 -19.19
CA LEU A 180 -49.21 -7.36 -18.86
C LEU A 180 -49.20 -7.06 -17.36
N LEU A 181 -50.36 -7.12 -16.69
CA LEU A 181 -50.43 -6.99 -15.23
C LEU A 181 -49.71 -8.12 -14.52
N GLY A 182 -49.84 -9.34 -15.01
CA GLY A 182 -49.07 -10.49 -14.48
C GLY A 182 -47.58 -10.33 -14.65
N ALA A 183 -47.13 -9.85 -15.82
CA ALA A 183 -45.74 -9.55 -16.07
C ALA A 183 -45.21 -8.39 -15.20
N CYS A 184 -46.01 -7.32 -15.03
CA CYS A 184 -45.68 -6.21 -14.11
C CYS A 184 -45.62 -6.67 -12.65
N ALA A 185 -46.55 -7.50 -12.21
CA ALA A 185 -46.57 -8.05 -10.86
C ALA A 185 -45.37 -8.99 -10.63
N TYR A 186 -45.01 -9.82 -11.62
CA TYR A 186 -43.82 -10.68 -11.59
C TYR A 186 -42.53 -9.85 -11.55
N LEU A 187 -42.40 -8.84 -12.39
CA LEU A 187 -41.26 -7.91 -12.37
C LEU A 187 -41.18 -7.11 -11.08
N TRP A 188 -42.31 -6.75 -10.49
CA TRP A 188 -42.35 -6.09 -9.19
C TRP A 188 -41.96 -7.04 -8.03
N GLN A 189 -42.34 -8.31 -8.11
CA GLN A 189 -41.98 -9.36 -7.15
C GLN A 189 -40.49 -9.75 -7.27
N VAL A 190 -39.95 -9.78 -8.50
CA VAL A 190 -38.51 -10.00 -8.76
C VAL A 190 -37.66 -8.80 -8.29
N ARG A 191 -38.20 -7.58 -8.37
CA ARG A 191 -37.58 -6.38 -7.78
C ARG A 191 -37.69 -6.28 -6.26
N GLN A 192 -38.58 -7.00 -5.64
CA GLN A 192 -38.70 -7.14 -4.20
C GLN A 192 -37.93 -8.35 -3.63
N VAL A 193 -36.95 -8.90 -4.34
CA VAL A 193 -35.94 -9.74 -3.68
C VAL A 193 -35.37 -8.84 -2.56
N PRO A 194 -35.63 -9.17 -1.27
CA PRO A 194 -35.04 -8.36 -0.21
C PRO A 194 -33.55 -8.39 -0.46
N VAL A 195 -32.97 -7.22 -0.73
CA VAL A 195 -31.54 -7.01 -0.53
C VAL A 195 -31.34 -7.51 0.90
N ALA A 196 -30.76 -8.70 1.04
CA ALA A 196 -30.47 -9.28 2.34
C ALA A 196 -29.87 -8.15 3.13
N ALA A 197 -30.52 -7.75 4.22
CA ALA A 197 -30.09 -6.65 5.07
C ALA A 197 -28.61 -6.87 5.23
N GLY A 198 -27.79 -5.97 4.67
CA GLY A 198 -26.36 -6.17 4.54
C GLY A 198 -25.90 -6.68 5.89
N VAL A 199 -25.28 -7.85 5.90
CA VAL A 199 -24.63 -8.35 7.11
C VAL A 199 -23.75 -7.19 7.51
N ALA A 200 -24.09 -6.52 8.60
CA ALA A 200 -23.31 -5.42 9.12
C ALA A 200 -21.89 -5.97 9.20
N LEU A 201 -21.00 -5.43 8.37
CA LEU A 201 -19.58 -5.80 8.47
C LEU A 201 -19.24 -5.59 9.95
N PRO A 202 -18.64 -6.57 10.62
CA PRO A 202 -18.19 -6.37 11.99
C PRO A 202 -17.44 -5.06 12.04
N ALA A 203 -17.76 -4.22 13.02
CA ALA A 203 -17.07 -2.95 13.20
C ALA A 203 -15.56 -3.24 13.18
N PRO A 204 -14.76 -2.47 12.43
CA PRO A 204 -13.33 -2.71 12.37
C PRO A 204 -12.81 -2.72 13.82
N ALA A 205 -11.97 -3.70 14.14
CA ALA A 205 -11.35 -3.78 15.45
C ALA A 205 -10.70 -2.42 15.79
N PRO A 206 -10.81 -1.94 17.03
CA PRO A 206 -10.24 -0.67 17.40
C PRO A 206 -8.72 -0.70 17.12
N ALA A 207 -8.23 0.31 16.40
CA ALA A 207 -6.81 0.40 16.07
C ALA A 207 -5.98 0.59 17.34
N VAL A 208 -4.93 -0.19 17.49
CA VAL A 208 -4.01 -0.10 18.62
C VAL A 208 -3.16 1.15 18.49
N GLN A 209 -3.10 1.92 19.57
CA GLN A 209 -2.17 3.04 19.68
C GLN A 209 -0.77 2.48 19.96
N TYR A 210 0.19 2.94 19.20
CA TYR A 210 1.60 2.68 19.46
C TYR A 210 2.30 3.99 19.84
N GLN A 211 3.43 3.89 20.49
CA GLN A 211 4.29 5.02 20.80
C GLN A 211 5.32 5.18 19.69
N ALA A 212 5.38 6.34 19.05
CA ALA A 212 6.48 6.66 18.16
C ALA A 212 7.72 6.95 19.02
N ILE A 213 8.76 6.16 18.87
CA ILE A 213 10.05 6.37 19.54
C ILE A 213 10.85 7.42 18.77
N ALA A 214 11.03 7.20 17.49
CA ALA A 214 11.73 8.11 16.60
C ALA A 214 10.78 8.54 15.47
N HIS A 215 10.70 9.84 15.23
CA HIS A 215 9.86 10.46 14.20
C HIS A 215 10.50 11.76 13.72
N THR A 216 11.79 11.69 13.40
CA THR A 216 12.51 12.84 12.83
C THR A 216 12.22 12.92 11.32
N PRO A 217 12.55 14.00 10.62
CA PRO A 217 12.44 14.02 9.16
C PRO A 217 13.51 13.18 8.44
N LEU A 218 14.20 12.32 9.17
CA LEU A 218 15.21 11.38 8.69
C LEU A 218 14.63 9.96 8.72
N ARG A 219 15.15 9.07 7.90
CA ARG A 219 14.72 7.67 7.89
C ARG A 219 15.30 6.91 9.09
N GLU A 220 14.47 6.46 10.00
CA GLU A 220 14.86 5.56 11.08
C GLU A 220 14.56 4.11 10.68
N ARG A 221 15.55 3.22 10.79
CA ARG A 221 15.43 1.85 10.29
C ARG A 221 15.99 0.80 11.24
N ALA A 222 15.57 -0.45 10.97
CA ALA A 222 16.08 -1.66 11.60
C ALA A 222 16.12 -1.54 13.15
N PRO A 223 14.95 -1.35 13.79
CA PRO A 223 14.92 -1.32 15.26
C PRO A 223 15.28 -2.69 15.84
N ALA A 224 16.00 -2.67 16.95
CA ALA A 224 16.22 -3.85 17.77
C ALA A 224 16.01 -3.48 19.25
N VAL A 225 15.19 -4.26 19.95
CA VAL A 225 14.84 -4.03 21.36
C VAL A 225 15.83 -4.75 22.26
N SER A 226 16.26 -4.08 23.35
CA SER A 226 17.08 -4.75 24.37
C SER A 226 16.32 -5.94 24.97
N PRO A 227 17.01 -6.99 25.43
CA PRO A 227 16.34 -8.19 25.95
C PRO A 227 15.34 -7.91 27.08
N ASP A 228 15.60 -6.87 27.92
CA ASP A 228 14.73 -6.44 29.01
C ASP A 228 13.64 -5.44 28.57
N GLY A 229 13.61 -5.04 27.30
CA GLY A 229 12.63 -4.11 26.76
C GLY A 229 12.84 -2.64 27.10
N SER A 230 13.93 -2.31 27.80
CA SER A 230 14.16 -0.95 28.32
C SER A 230 14.76 0.03 27.32
N LEU A 231 15.38 -0.47 26.23
CA LEU A 231 16.05 0.32 25.22
C LEU A 231 15.74 -0.19 23.82
N VAL A 232 15.73 0.72 22.85
CA VAL A 232 15.64 0.41 21.42
C VAL A 232 16.86 1.02 20.73
N VAL A 233 17.59 0.22 19.97
CA VAL A 233 18.63 0.67 19.05
C VAL A 233 18.09 0.66 17.62
N TYR A 234 18.44 1.66 16.84
CA TYR A 234 18.03 1.78 15.43
C TYR A 234 19.07 2.55 14.61
N SER A 235 19.07 2.39 13.30
CA SER A 235 19.92 3.18 12.40
C SER A 235 19.19 4.43 11.91
N ARG A 236 19.94 5.53 11.74
CA ARG A 236 19.46 6.80 11.24
C ARG A 236 20.60 7.60 10.61
N PRO A 237 20.38 8.36 9.51
CA PRO A 237 21.35 9.34 9.03
C PRO A 237 21.70 10.36 10.13
N VAL A 238 22.96 10.71 10.24
CA VAL A 238 23.40 11.76 11.17
C VAL A 238 22.85 13.12 10.77
N GLN A 239 22.74 13.35 9.47
CA GLN A 239 22.14 14.52 8.84
C GLN A 239 21.54 14.12 7.48
N PRO A 240 20.64 14.92 6.86
CA PRO A 240 20.09 14.60 5.55
C PRO A 240 21.18 14.30 4.50
N GLY A 241 21.11 13.12 3.87
CA GLY A 241 22.13 12.65 2.90
C GLY A 241 23.48 12.29 3.51
N GLY A 242 23.61 12.32 4.85
CA GLY A 242 24.82 11.93 5.56
C GLY A 242 24.92 10.42 5.83
N PRO A 243 26.05 10.00 6.46
CA PRO A 243 26.22 8.61 6.85
C PRO A 243 25.17 8.19 7.89
N GLU A 244 24.71 6.95 7.82
CA GLU A 244 23.87 6.37 8.87
C GLU A 244 24.70 5.95 10.07
N ALA A 245 24.18 6.17 11.27
CA ALA A 245 24.77 5.76 12.55
C ALA A 245 23.71 5.09 13.41
N LEU A 246 24.14 4.32 14.42
CA LEU A 246 23.23 3.75 15.41
C LEU A 246 22.90 4.74 16.50
N TYR A 247 21.63 4.76 16.86
CA TYR A 247 21.07 5.55 17.96
C TYR A 247 20.40 4.64 18.97
N LEU A 248 20.49 5.01 20.24
CA LEU A 248 19.93 4.28 21.36
C LEU A 248 18.96 5.18 22.12
N GLN A 249 17.76 4.67 22.39
CA GLN A 249 16.70 5.44 23.04
C GLN A 249 15.80 4.52 23.89
N PRO A 250 15.40 4.92 25.10
CA PRO A 250 14.35 4.23 25.84
C PRO A 250 12.99 4.50 25.17
N PRO A 251 12.00 3.60 25.31
CA PRO A 251 10.62 3.91 24.94
C PRO A 251 10.14 5.13 25.72
N GLY A 252 9.60 6.14 25.02
CA GLY A 252 9.14 7.41 25.62
C GLY A 252 9.73 8.63 24.94
N ASP A 253 9.50 9.80 25.54
CA ASP A 253 9.94 11.10 25.00
C ASP A 253 11.42 11.43 25.30
N ALA A 254 12.19 10.47 25.77
CA ALA A 254 13.62 10.68 26.05
C ALA A 254 14.41 10.80 24.74
N GLY A 255 15.34 11.76 24.70
CA GLY A 255 16.14 12.00 23.50
C GLY A 255 17.04 10.82 23.12
N ALA A 256 17.21 10.59 21.82
CA ALA A 256 18.09 9.57 21.29
C ALA A 256 19.57 9.92 21.52
N ARG A 257 20.36 8.95 21.96
CA ARG A 257 21.81 9.04 22.07
C ARG A 257 22.47 8.35 20.90
N GLN A 258 23.32 9.05 20.17
CA GLN A 258 24.15 8.42 19.14
C GLN A 258 25.11 7.43 19.79
N LEU A 259 25.13 6.18 19.28
CA LEU A 259 25.93 5.09 19.82
C LEU A 259 27.23 4.86 19.04
N THR A 260 27.17 4.98 17.71
CA THR A 260 28.31 4.72 16.82
C THR A 260 28.66 5.94 15.97
N PHE A 261 29.95 6.01 15.56
CA PHE A 261 30.49 7.17 14.84
C PHE A 261 31.22 6.68 13.58
N PRO A 262 30.51 6.32 12.49
CA PRO A 262 31.13 5.86 11.25
C PRO A 262 32.01 6.95 10.65
N GLY A 263 33.13 6.55 10.06
CA GLY A 263 34.00 7.45 9.31
C GLY A 263 33.38 7.91 8.00
N PRO A 264 34.05 8.86 7.30
CA PRO A 264 33.55 9.37 6.01
C PRO A 264 33.28 8.25 5.00
N GLY A 265 32.12 8.28 4.36
CA GLY A 265 31.70 7.29 3.38
C GLY A 265 31.34 5.91 3.94
N ALA A 266 31.27 5.77 5.26
CA ALA A 266 30.77 4.56 5.92
C ALA A 266 29.40 4.81 6.55
N GLY A 267 28.60 3.74 6.71
CA GLY A 267 27.29 3.78 7.38
C GLY A 267 27.07 2.53 8.22
N ASP A 268 26.36 2.68 9.35
CA ASP A 268 26.08 1.61 10.30
C ASP A 268 24.61 1.21 10.25
N HIS A 269 24.35 -0.09 10.07
CA HIS A 269 23.01 -0.62 9.76
C HIS A 269 22.72 -1.92 10.52
N VAL A 270 21.45 -2.31 10.58
CA VAL A 270 20.96 -3.62 11.02
C VAL A 270 21.53 -4.03 12.38
N PRO A 271 21.25 -3.27 13.47
CA PRO A 271 21.71 -3.65 14.79
C PRO A 271 21.02 -4.91 15.32
N ALA A 272 21.71 -5.67 16.17
CA ALA A 272 21.16 -6.80 16.91
C ALA A 272 21.77 -6.88 18.31
N TRP A 273 20.93 -7.02 19.35
CA TRP A 273 21.35 -7.15 20.71
C TRP A 273 21.89 -8.55 21.03
N SER A 274 22.98 -8.61 21.79
CA SER A 274 23.35 -9.85 22.45
C SER A 274 22.33 -10.21 23.55
N ARG A 275 22.12 -11.49 23.82
CA ARG A 275 21.12 -11.95 24.79
C ARG A 275 21.33 -11.46 26.23
N ASP A 276 22.59 -11.18 26.59
CA ASP A 276 22.95 -10.62 27.88
C ASP A 276 22.72 -9.09 27.99
N GLY A 277 22.26 -8.46 26.88
CA GLY A 277 21.99 -7.02 26.81
C GLY A 277 23.25 -6.14 26.89
N ARG A 278 24.45 -6.71 26.81
CA ARG A 278 25.69 -5.96 26.97
C ARG A 278 26.29 -5.44 25.70
N ARG A 279 26.05 -6.11 24.58
CA ARG A 279 26.68 -5.81 23.30
C ARG A 279 25.63 -5.70 22.19
N ILE A 280 25.96 -4.88 21.20
CA ILE A 280 25.18 -4.71 19.97
C ILE A 280 26.12 -5.03 18.82
N ALA A 281 25.74 -6.00 17.99
CA ALA A 281 26.38 -6.25 16.73
C ALA A 281 25.67 -5.44 15.63
N PHE A 282 26.39 -5.05 14.58
CA PHE A 282 25.84 -4.28 13.48
C PHE A 282 26.69 -4.43 12.20
N VAL A 283 26.14 -4.07 11.09
CA VAL A 283 26.81 -4.03 9.80
C VAL A 283 27.33 -2.63 9.55
N ARG A 284 28.62 -2.49 9.24
CA ARG A 284 29.20 -1.25 8.72
C ARG A 284 29.50 -1.40 7.24
N THR A 285 28.92 -0.51 6.43
CA THR A 285 29.11 -0.50 4.97
C THR A 285 29.95 0.70 4.55
N GLY A 286 30.51 0.65 3.35
CA GLY A 286 31.36 1.70 2.81
C GLY A 286 32.82 1.66 3.30
N GLY A 287 33.59 2.70 3.01
CA GLY A 287 35.02 2.74 3.31
C GLY A 287 35.82 1.76 2.45
N ALA A 288 37.11 1.59 2.78
CA ALA A 288 38.06 0.82 1.98
C ALA A 288 37.78 -0.70 1.97
N ARG A 289 37.03 -1.21 2.92
CA ARG A 289 36.79 -2.66 3.10
C ARG A 289 35.40 -3.12 2.65
N GLY A 290 34.55 -2.22 2.16
CA GLY A 290 33.20 -2.53 1.73
C GLY A 290 32.26 -2.80 2.90
N CYS A 291 31.91 -4.07 3.20
CA CYS A 291 30.99 -4.45 4.27
C CYS A 291 31.70 -5.28 5.35
N VAL A 292 31.56 -4.85 6.62
CA VAL A 292 32.11 -5.53 7.80
C VAL A 292 31.10 -5.63 8.94
N LEU A 293 31.17 -6.71 9.71
CA LEU A 293 30.43 -6.89 10.95
C LEU A 293 31.23 -6.27 12.10
N MET A 294 30.52 -5.46 12.90
CA MET A 294 31.06 -4.73 14.03
C MET A 294 30.32 -5.12 15.31
N VAL A 295 30.96 -4.92 16.45
CA VAL A 295 30.35 -5.01 17.77
C VAL A 295 30.71 -3.77 18.57
N VAL A 296 29.75 -3.26 19.33
CA VAL A 296 29.91 -2.14 20.27
C VAL A 296 29.29 -2.51 21.62
N GLU A 297 29.84 -1.99 22.71
CA GLU A 297 29.21 -2.11 24.04
C GLU A 297 27.93 -1.26 24.10
N ALA A 298 26.86 -1.77 24.72
CA ALA A 298 25.58 -1.06 24.83
C ALA A 298 25.72 0.27 25.64
N SER A 299 26.67 0.35 26.58
CA SER A 299 27.03 1.58 27.29
C SER A 299 27.67 2.64 26.37
N GLY A 300 28.15 2.24 25.21
CA GLY A 300 28.92 3.03 24.26
C GLY A 300 30.40 2.76 24.34
N GLY A 301 31.09 2.94 23.21
CA GLY A 301 32.52 2.68 23.08
C GLY A 301 32.85 1.20 22.83
N GLY A 302 34.15 0.89 22.71
CA GLY A 302 34.61 -0.47 22.47
C GLY A 302 34.22 -1.03 21.07
N GLU A 303 34.01 -0.17 20.08
CA GLU A 303 33.76 -0.61 18.71
C GLU A 303 34.90 -1.48 18.21
N ARG A 304 34.56 -2.66 17.73
CA ARG A 304 35.53 -3.57 17.13
C ARG A 304 34.96 -4.29 15.91
N GLU A 305 35.82 -4.47 14.92
CA GLU A 305 35.53 -5.30 13.77
C GLU A 305 35.60 -6.78 14.15
N ILE A 306 34.63 -7.57 13.65
CA ILE A 306 34.55 -9.01 13.88
C ILE A 306 35.00 -9.76 12.63
N GLY A 307 34.55 -9.33 11.45
CA GLY A 307 34.85 -9.98 10.18
C GLY A 307 34.07 -9.38 9.02
N PRO A 308 34.36 -9.82 7.80
CA PRO A 308 33.65 -9.34 6.62
C PRO A 308 32.21 -9.85 6.59
N CYS A 309 31.29 -9.09 5.97
CA CYS A 309 29.96 -9.58 5.67
C CYS A 309 30.01 -10.62 4.54
N GLU A 310 29.18 -11.64 4.64
CA GLU A 310 28.98 -12.60 3.56
C GLU A 310 27.57 -12.54 2.94
N GLY A 311 26.64 -11.83 3.56
CA GLY A 311 25.22 -11.76 3.15
C GLY A 311 24.78 -10.52 2.36
N GLY A 312 25.69 -9.57 2.12
CA GLY A 312 25.36 -8.25 1.55
C GLY A 312 25.20 -7.16 2.61
N ASP A 313 25.04 -5.92 2.14
CA ASP A 313 25.18 -4.73 2.98
C ASP A 313 24.05 -4.55 4.04
N TYR A 314 22.90 -5.20 3.83
CA TYR A 314 21.73 -5.12 4.71
C TYR A 314 21.20 -6.49 5.13
N ALA A 315 22.05 -7.53 5.10
CA ALA A 315 21.62 -8.87 5.47
C ALA A 315 21.38 -8.96 6.99
N PRO A 316 20.18 -9.30 7.44
CA PRO A 316 19.87 -9.48 8.85
C PRO A 316 20.61 -10.68 9.43
N PHE A 317 20.96 -10.58 10.68
CA PHE A 317 21.65 -11.63 11.41
C PHE A 317 21.14 -11.72 12.85
N ASP A 318 21.50 -12.79 13.55
CA ASP A 318 21.14 -13.00 14.93
C ASP A 318 22.32 -13.57 15.74
N TRP A 319 22.35 -13.29 17.02
CA TRP A 319 23.31 -13.86 17.95
C TRP A 319 22.99 -15.32 18.26
N THR A 320 24.03 -16.16 18.33
CA THR A 320 23.83 -17.49 18.92
C THR A 320 23.50 -17.38 20.42
N PRO A 321 22.72 -18.33 20.97
CA PRO A 321 22.29 -18.28 22.37
C PRO A 321 23.43 -18.17 23.39
N ASP A 322 24.60 -18.70 23.08
CA ASP A 322 25.82 -18.64 23.89
C ASP A 322 26.63 -17.34 23.76
N GLY A 323 26.17 -16.42 22.84
CA GLY A 323 26.84 -15.16 22.57
C GLY A 323 28.24 -15.26 21.95
N ARG A 324 28.60 -16.44 21.40
CA ARG A 324 29.93 -16.70 20.84
C ARG A 324 29.99 -16.57 19.32
N ALA A 325 28.87 -16.53 18.65
CA ALA A 325 28.80 -16.42 17.22
C ALA A 325 27.60 -15.59 16.74
N LEU A 326 27.62 -15.20 15.46
CA LEU A 326 26.48 -14.64 14.75
C LEU A 326 26.06 -15.63 13.67
N VAL A 327 24.76 -15.71 13.39
CA VAL A 327 24.18 -16.42 12.25
C VAL A 327 23.63 -15.38 11.30
N MET A 328 24.04 -15.43 10.05
CA MET A 328 23.62 -14.52 8.99
C MET A 328 23.11 -15.33 7.80
N GLY A 329 22.10 -14.81 7.14
CA GLY A 329 21.57 -15.34 5.89
C GLY A 329 21.68 -14.36 4.75
N GLY A 330 21.25 -14.77 3.57
CA GLY A 330 21.21 -13.94 2.38
C GLY A 330 22.37 -14.19 1.42
N ARG A 331 22.48 -13.37 0.39
CA ARG A 331 23.37 -13.58 -0.73
C ARG A 331 24.81 -13.27 -0.43
N CYS A 332 25.70 -14.12 -0.91
CA CYS A 332 27.02 -13.66 -1.32
C CYS A 332 26.89 -12.78 -2.58
N ARG A 333 27.51 -11.61 -2.59
CA ARG A 333 27.45 -10.62 -3.71
C ARG A 333 27.72 -11.20 -5.12
N HIS A 334 28.23 -12.43 -5.23
CA HIS A 334 28.69 -13.03 -6.48
C HIS A 334 28.11 -14.42 -6.75
N SER A 335 27.13 -14.89 -5.98
CA SER A 335 26.51 -16.20 -6.15
C SER A 335 25.00 -16.06 -6.28
N HIS A 336 24.48 -16.55 -7.38
CA HIS A 336 23.06 -16.65 -7.68
C HIS A 336 22.48 -18.01 -7.27
N GLU A 337 23.27 -18.82 -6.57
CA GLU A 337 22.86 -20.13 -6.07
C GLU A 337 22.15 -20.02 -4.72
N ALA A 338 21.56 -21.12 -4.28
CA ALA A 338 20.96 -21.20 -2.94
C ALA A 338 21.96 -20.69 -1.89
N ALA A 339 21.51 -19.69 -1.11
CA ALA A 339 22.35 -19.06 -0.10
C ALA A 339 21.93 -19.57 1.29
N PRO A 340 22.66 -20.53 1.85
CA PRO A 340 22.39 -21.07 3.18
C PRO A 340 22.74 -20.04 4.26
N LEU A 341 22.15 -20.21 5.43
CA LEU A 341 22.58 -19.53 6.65
C LEU A 341 24.03 -19.95 6.99
N ARG A 342 24.83 -18.98 7.42
CA ARG A 342 26.22 -19.21 7.82
C ARG A 342 26.47 -18.68 9.23
N ARG A 343 27.45 -19.26 9.90
CA ARG A 343 27.82 -18.90 11.27
C ARG A 343 29.20 -18.23 11.30
N LEU A 344 29.29 -17.04 11.88
CA LEU A 344 30.53 -16.33 12.15
C LEU A 344 30.95 -16.57 13.60
N ASP A 345 32.07 -17.19 13.82
CA ASP A 345 32.68 -17.34 15.14
C ASP A 345 33.37 -16.05 15.57
N LEU A 346 32.98 -15.48 16.72
CA LEU A 346 33.46 -14.18 17.17
C LEU A 346 34.89 -14.17 17.71
N ALA A 347 35.41 -15.33 18.10
CA ALA A 347 36.76 -15.43 18.61
C ALA A 347 37.79 -15.53 17.46
N SER A 348 37.47 -16.26 16.40
CA SER A 348 38.34 -16.46 15.26
C SER A 348 38.08 -15.53 14.08
N GLY A 349 36.90 -14.86 14.03
CA GLY A 349 36.45 -14.06 12.90
C GLY A 349 36.18 -14.87 11.62
N ARG A 350 35.99 -16.19 11.74
CA ARG A 350 35.88 -17.10 10.58
C ARG A 350 34.42 -17.54 10.38
N TRP A 351 34.03 -17.50 9.12
CA TRP A 351 32.74 -18.04 8.67
C TRP A 351 32.79 -19.57 8.53
N GLY A 352 31.72 -20.22 8.97
CA GLY A 352 31.52 -21.66 8.79
C GLY A 352 30.07 -21.96 8.36
N PRO A 353 29.84 -23.09 7.69
CA PRO A 353 28.51 -23.51 7.31
C PRO A 353 27.72 -23.99 8.54
N LEU A 354 26.39 -23.83 8.50
CA LEU A 354 25.47 -24.61 9.36
C LEU A 354 25.19 -25.96 8.67
N PRO A 355 25.14 -27.06 9.42
CA PRO A 355 24.95 -28.38 8.84
C PRO A 355 23.46 -28.64 8.52
N TYR A 356 22.97 -28.13 7.42
CA TYR A 356 21.62 -28.38 6.91
C TYR A 356 21.57 -28.27 5.38
N ALA A 357 20.54 -28.85 4.76
CA ALA A 357 20.30 -28.71 3.33
C ALA A 357 19.50 -27.44 3.05
N ALA A 358 20.13 -26.49 2.37
CA ALA A 358 19.47 -25.29 1.85
C ALA A 358 18.89 -25.57 0.46
N ASP A 359 17.58 -25.31 0.29
CA ASP A 359 16.88 -25.41 -0.99
C ASP A 359 16.28 -24.04 -1.33
N GLY A 360 17.11 -23.00 -1.36
CA GLY A 360 16.73 -21.62 -1.63
C GLY A 360 17.60 -20.61 -0.92
N ILE A 361 17.15 -19.36 -0.94
CA ILE A 361 17.81 -18.26 -0.23
C ILE A 361 17.18 -18.17 1.16
N ASP A 362 17.98 -18.41 2.19
CA ASP A 362 17.57 -18.37 3.58
C ASP A 362 18.04 -17.07 4.24
N THR A 363 17.10 -16.32 4.85
CA THR A 363 17.35 -14.99 5.42
C THR A 363 16.64 -14.83 6.77
N LEU A 364 16.86 -13.69 7.44
CA LEU A 364 16.19 -13.34 8.69
C LEU A 364 16.25 -14.44 9.76
N PRO A 365 17.46 -14.96 10.08
CA PRO A 365 17.59 -15.94 11.15
C PRO A 365 17.18 -15.35 12.51
N ARG A 366 16.50 -16.15 13.34
CA ARG A 366 16.13 -15.81 14.72
C ARG A 366 16.17 -17.07 15.58
N HIS A 367 16.95 -17.06 16.66
CA HIS A 367 16.97 -18.15 17.63
C HIS A 367 15.77 -18.05 18.57
N SER A 368 15.15 -19.18 18.87
CA SER A 368 14.07 -19.23 19.86
C SER A 368 14.57 -18.75 21.25
N PRO A 369 13.67 -18.25 22.12
CA PRO A 369 14.05 -17.78 23.45
C PRO A 369 14.77 -18.83 24.30
N ASP A 370 14.41 -20.12 24.18
CA ASP A 370 15.06 -21.23 24.85
C ASP A 370 16.37 -21.68 24.19
N GLY A 371 16.71 -21.09 23.01
CA GLY A 371 17.94 -21.39 22.28
C GLY A 371 18.00 -22.72 21.55
N LYS A 372 16.89 -23.50 21.54
CA LYS A 372 16.88 -24.82 20.90
C LYS A 372 16.61 -24.81 19.41
N TRP A 373 15.93 -23.77 18.95
CA TRP A 373 15.47 -23.67 17.57
C TRP A 373 16.05 -22.44 16.86
N LEU A 374 16.24 -22.58 15.58
CA LEU A 374 16.58 -21.48 14.65
C LEU A 374 15.48 -21.40 13.61
N GLY A 375 14.73 -20.30 13.64
CA GLY A 375 13.79 -19.96 12.61
C GLY A 375 14.42 -19.06 11.55
N PHE A 376 13.90 -19.08 10.34
CA PHE A 376 14.38 -18.26 9.24
C PHE A 376 13.32 -18.12 8.14
N LEU A 377 13.46 -17.11 7.31
CA LEU A 377 12.64 -16.92 6.12
C LEU A 377 13.35 -17.60 4.94
N ARG A 378 12.66 -18.46 4.20
CA ARG A 378 13.11 -19.02 2.93
C ARG A 378 12.36 -18.39 1.78
N GLY A 379 13.09 -17.77 0.87
CA GLY A 379 12.60 -16.93 -0.21
C GLY A 379 12.95 -15.46 0.02
N THR A 380 12.90 -14.66 -1.03
CA THR A 380 13.20 -13.22 -0.97
C THR A 380 11.93 -12.37 -0.96
N SER A 381 11.39 -12.06 -2.14
CA SER A 381 10.15 -11.26 -2.27
C SER A 381 8.86 -12.03 -1.94
N LEU A 382 8.91 -13.37 -1.99
CA LEU A 382 7.80 -14.25 -1.61
C LEU A 382 8.41 -15.43 -0.87
N GLY A 383 8.16 -15.51 0.42
CA GLY A 383 8.76 -16.51 1.27
C GLY A 383 7.81 -17.12 2.27
N ASP A 384 8.35 -18.08 3.01
CA ASP A 384 7.69 -18.73 4.13
C ASP A 384 8.65 -18.87 5.30
N LEU A 385 8.10 -18.92 6.51
CA LEU A 385 8.86 -19.18 7.72
C LEU A 385 9.18 -20.67 7.83
N TRP A 386 10.41 -20.95 8.17
CA TRP A 386 10.96 -22.29 8.37
C TRP A 386 11.63 -22.38 9.74
N LEU A 387 11.77 -23.60 10.25
CA LEU A 387 12.32 -23.89 11.56
C LEU A 387 13.23 -25.11 11.48
N MET A 388 14.37 -25.05 12.16
CA MET A 388 15.28 -26.18 12.37
C MET A 388 15.90 -26.16 13.77
N PRO A 389 16.52 -27.23 14.27
CA PRO A 389 17.32 -27.17 15.48
C PRO A 389 18.43 -26.12 15.37
N ALA A 390 18.77 -25.42 16.47
CA ALA A 390 19.73 -24.32 16.45
C ALA A 390 21.14 -24.73 15.97
N GLY A 391 21.51 -25.98 16.15
CA GLY A 391 22.77 -26.55 15.64
C GLY A 391 22.76 -27.03 14.21
N GLY A 392 21.65 -26.87 13.48
CA GLY A 392 21.43 -27.43 12.14
C GLY A 392 20.55 -28.68 12.17
N GLY A 393 20.28 -29.25 11.00
CA GLY A 393 19.43 -30.43 10.84
C GLY A 393 18.43 -30.26 9.71
N THR A 394 17.32 -31.00 9.72
CA THR A 394 16.31 -30.94 8.68
C THR A 394 15.33 -29.78 8.94
N PRO A 395 15.28 -28.75 8.05
CA PRO A 395 14.31 -27.69 8.16
C PRO A 395 12.87 -28.18 7.95
N ARG A 396 11.93 -27.68 8.74
CA ARG A 396 10.47 -27.87 8.55
C ARG A 396 9.80 -26.55 8.24
N GLN A 397 8.89 -26.54 7.31
CA GLN A 397 8.10 -25.38 6.95
C GLN A 397 7.06 -25.08 8.03
N LEU A 398 7.00 -23.81 8.48
CA LEU A 398 6.00 -23.35 9.45
C LEU A 398 4.79 -22.69 8.77
N THR A 399 5.00 -21.95 7.69
CA THR A 399 3.92 -21.27 6.98
C THR A 399 3.87 -21.72 5.52
N ARG A 400 2.72 -21.51 4.87
CA ARG A 400 2.52 -21.75 3.44
C ARG A 400 1.82 -20.56 2.79
N LEU A 401 2.29 -19.36 3.14
CA LEU A 401 1.70 -18.09 2.72
C LEU A 401 2.24 -17.66 1.37
N ARG A 402 3.52 -17.97 1.09
CA ARG A 402 4.22 -17.47 -0.08
C ARG A 402 4.03 -15.96 -0.24
N GLY A 403 4.17 -15.28 0.90
CA GLY A 403 3.89 -13.86 1.05
C GLY A 403 5.15 -13.02 1.11
N ASP A 404 5.00 -11.71 0.88
CA ASP A 404 6.04 -10.73 1.15
C ASP A 404 6.13 -10.51 2.67
N ILE A 405 6.93 -11.37 3.34
CA ILE A 405 7.17 -11.29 4.78
C ILE A 405 8.32 -10.32 5.03
N ARG A 406 7.99 -9.18 5.63
CA ARG A 406 8.94 -8.13 5.97
C ARG A 406 9.31 -8.12 7.44
N GLY A 407 10.06 -9.13 7.87
CA GLY A 407 10.49 -9.29 9.25
C GLY A 407 9.56 -10.16 10.10
N TRP A 408 10.15 -10.76 11.12
CA TRP A 408 9.47 -11.61 12.07
C TRP A 408 10.32 -11.80 13.32
N ASP A 409 9.71 -12.13 14.45
CA ASP A 409 10.41 -12.47 15.67
C ASP A 409 9.60 -13.39 16.58
N TRP A 410 10.27 -13.98 17.59
CA TRP A 410 9.71 -14.89 18.55
C TRP A 410 8.94 -14.16 19.64
N LEU A 411 7.84 -14.76 20.13
CA LEU A 411 7.28 -14.39 21.42
C LEU A 411 8.22 -14.81 22.56
N PRO A 412 8.28 -14.05 23.67
CA PRO A 412 9.24 -14.31 24.76
C PRO A 412 9.12 -15.69 25.41
N ASP A 413 7.92 -16.27 25.39
CA ASP A 413 7.64 -17.61 25.92
C ASP A 413 7.89 -18.74 24.91
N GLY A 414 8.22 -18.41 23.67
CA GLY A 414 8.43 -19.35 22.57
C GLY A 414 7.17 -20.03 22.07
N SER A 415 5.98 -19.60 22.49
CA SER A 415 4.70 -20.19 22.08
C SER A 415 4.34 -19.92 20.63
N GLY A 416 4.92 -18.88 20.05
CA GLY A 416 4.62 -18.42 18.69
C GLY A 416 5.61 -17.41 18.17
N VAL A 417 5.29 -16.87 17.01
CA VAL A 417 6.04 -15.79 16.37
C VAL A 417 5.11 -14.69 15.88
N VAL A 418 5.60 -13.46 15.85
CA VAL A 418 4.94 -12.33 15.19
C VAL A 418 5.69 -12.04 13.90
N PHE A 419 4.99 -11.80 12.81
CA PHE A 419 5.59 -11.45 11.52
C PHE A 419 4.77 -10.38 10.80
N SER A 420 5.44 -9.58 9.99
CA SER A 420 4.82 -8.63 9.09
C SER A 420 4.60 -9.28 7.73
N LEU A 421 3.38 -9.21 7.22
CA LEU A 421 3.01 -9.69 5.88
C LEU A 421 2.44 -8.52 5.08
N VAL A 422 3.06 -8.25 3.93
CA VAL A 422 2.59 -7.23 2.99
C VAL A 422 1.66 -7.90 1.98
N LYS A 423 0.41 -7.45 1.94
CA LYS A 423 -0.57 -7.78 0.90
C LYS A 423 -0.91 -6.50 0.12
N GLU A 424 -1.89 -5.77 0.55
CA GLU A 424 -2.23 -4.41 0.10
C GLU A 424 -1.53 -3.38 0.97
N GLU A 425 -1.55 -3.64 2.27
CA GLU A 425 -0.81 -2.94 3.33
C GLU A 425 -0.04 -3.97 4.14
N ALA A 426 1.02 -3.52 4.81
CA ALA A 426 1.70 -4.35 5.78
C ALA A 426 0.83 -4.49 7.03
N ARG A 427 0.65 -5.73 7.48
CA ARG A 427 -0.07 -6.08 8.70
C ARG A 427 0.77 -7.03 9.53
N LEU A 428 0.58 -6.99 10.84
CA LEU A 428 1.20 -7.94 11.75
C LEU A 428 0.32 -9.15 11.95
N TYR A 429 0.93 -10.32 11.96
CA TYR A 429 0.28 -11.61 12.17
C TYR A 429 0.97 -12.37 13.29
N HIS A 430 0.20 -13.12 14.04
CA HIS A 430 0.68 -14.07 15.03
C HIS A 430 0.51 -15.50 14.51
N LEU A 431 1.58 -16.27 14.48
CA LEU A 431 1.57 -17.70 14.24
C LEU A 431 1.76 -18.43 15.58
N ARG A 432 0.76 -19.21 15.98
CA ARG A 432 0.86 -20.09 17.15
C ARG A 432 1.51 -21.41 16.74
N LEU A 433 2.57 -21.80 17.42
CA LEU A 433 3.32 -23.01 17.05
C LEU A 433 2.64 -24.32 17.41
N ALA A 434 1.76 -24.32 18.42
CA ALA A 434 1.09 -25.52 18.90
C ALA A 434 0.18 -26.16 17.84
N ASP A 435 -0.49 -25.36 17.03
CA ASP A 435 -1.49 -25.81 16.04
C ASP A 435 -1.28 -25.21 14.64
N GLY A 436 -0.30 -24.31 14.47
CA GLY A 436 -0.05 -23.63 13.22
C GLY A 436 -1.08 -22.56 12.86
N THR A 437 -1.94 -22.14 13.81
CA THR A 437 -2.94 -21.10 13.57
C THR A 437 -2.29 -19.76 13.34
N ILE A 438 -2.65 -19.10 12.23
CA ILE A 438 -2.23 -17.73 11.90
C ILE A 438 -3.43 -16.81 12.11
N SER A 439 -3.25 -15.78 12.94
CA SER A 439 -4.25 -14.74 13.20
C SER A 439 -3.67 -13.36 12.93
N GLU A 440 -4.45 -12.49 12.31
CA GLU A 440 -4.08 -11.10 12.15
C GLU A 440 -4.16 -10.38 13.50
N LEU A 441 -3.13 -9.61 13.83
CA LEU A 441 -3.14 -8.75 15.01
C LEU A 441 -3.98 -7.49 14.73
N PRO A 442 -4.53 -6.85 15.78
CA PRO A 442 -5.28 -5.61 15.59
C PRO A 442 -4.46 -4.58 14.81
N PRO A 443 -5.09 -3.84 13.87
CA PRO A 443 -4.39 -2.86 13.06
C PRO A 443 -3.78 -1.77 13.93
N LEU A 444 -2.61 -1.28 13.55
CA LEU A 444 -2.03 -0.10 14.17
C LEU A 444 -2.76 1.17 13.69
N ALA A 445 -2.78 2.18 14.52
CA ALA A 445 -3.50 3.41 14.23
C ALA A 445 -3.00 4.16 12.99
N ARG A 446 -1.75 3.92 12.56
CA ARG A 446 -1.12 4.55 11.38
C ARG A 446 0.05 3.72 10.84
N GLY A 447 0.25 3.81 9.53
CA GLY A 447 1.41 3.29 8.80
C GLY A 447 1.41 1.77 8.63
N ASN A 448 2.40 1.31 7.91
CA ASN A 448 2.63 -0.08 7.57
C ASN A 448 3.71 -0.64 8.51
N PRO A 449 3.38 -1.49 9.49
CA PRO A 449 4.37 -2.06 10.39
C PRO A 449 5.19 -3.14 9.68
N ILE A 450 6.49 -2.94 9.62
CA ILE A 450 7.45 -3.92 9.09
C ILE A 450 8.61 -4.11 10.06
N HIS A 451 9.38 -5.16 9.88
CA HIS A 451 10.55 -5.51 10.70
C HIS A 451 10.27 -5.51 12.22
N PRO A 452 9.27 -6.28 12.69
CA PRO A 452 9.04 -6.41 14.12
C PRO A 452 10.24 -7.07 14.79
N ASP A 453 10.66 -6.52 15.93
CA ASP A 453 11.71 -7.04 16.81
C ASP A 453 11.18 -7.04 18.25
N ILE A 454 11.22 -8.20 18.91
CA ILE A 454 10.57 -8.44 20.19
C ILE A 454 11.63 -8.63 21.28
N ALA A 455 11.44 -7.96 22.42
CA ALA A 455 12.29 -8.12 23.58
C ALA A 455 12.26 -9.58 24.09
N ALA A 456 13.43 -10.21 24.22
CA ALA A 456 13.52 -11.63 24.57
C ALA A 456 13.00 -11.98 25.98
N ALA A 457 12.98 -11.02 26.90
CA ALA A 457 12.54 -11.19 28.29
C ALA A 457 11.39 -10.24 28.69
N ALA A 458 10.88 -9.43 27.75
CA ALA A 458 9.78 -8.51 28.00
C ALA A 458 8.73 -8.59 26.89
N TRP A 459 7.46 -8.41 27.26
CA TRP A 459 6.35 -8.43 26.30
C TRP A 459 6.19 -7.07 25.62
N SER A 460 7.22 -6.67 24.88
CA SER A 460 7.24 -5.43 24.10
C SER A 460 7.91 -5.64 22.76
N MET A 461 7.53 -4.82 21.79
CA MET A 461 7.98 -4.91 20.42
C MET A 461 8.27 -3.52 19.86
N ALA A 462 9.36 -3.39 19.10
CA ALA A 462 9.58 -2.27 18.20
C ALA A 462 9.39 -2.73 16.75
N PHE A 463 9.08 -1.79 15.88
CA PHE A 463 8.85 -2.04 14.45
C PHE A 463 9.08 -0.76 13.65
N GLU A 464 9.43 -0.91 12.39
CA GLU A 464 9.41 0.20 11.44
C GLU A 464 7.96 0.53 11.06
N ILE A 465 7.68 1.83 10.89
CA ILE A 465 6.43 2.34 10.35
C ILE A 465 6.75 2.94 9.00
N ASP A 466 6.59 2.14 7.97
CA ASP A 466 6.81 2.59 6.59
C ASP A 466 5.60 3.40 6.10
N ARG A 467 5.85 4.67 5.77
CA ARG A 467 4.88 5.58 5.15
C ARG A 467 5.21 5.74 3.68
N PHE A 468 5.17 4.64 2.99
CA PHE A 468 5.46 4.61 1.58
C PHE A 468 4.35 5.28 0.76
N ARG A 469 4.73 6.21 -0.11
CA ARG A 469 3.88 6.76 -1.17
C ARG A 469 4.61 6.66 -2.50
N SER A 470 3.87 6.33 -3.54
CA SER A 470 4.42 6.27 -4.89
C SER A 470 3.50 6.96 -5.88
N GLY A 471 4.07 7.55 -6.88
CA GLY A 471 3.35 8.18 -7.99
C GLY A 471 3.62 7.49 -9.30
N MET A 472 2.66 7.60 -10.21
CA MET A 472 2.79 7.10 -11.57
C MET A 472 3.48 8.13 -12.44
N TYR A 473 4.50 7.70 -13.19
CA TYR A 473 5.26 8.57 -14.10
C TYR A 473 5.34 7.99 -15.50
N ARG A 474 5.34 8.91 -16.48
CA ARG A 474 5.58 8.66 -17.90
C ARG A 474 6.93 9.24 -18.32
N PHE A 475 7.62 8.51 -19.19
CA PHE A 475 8.89 8.92 -19.77
C PHE A 475 8.83 8.74 -21.28
N ASP A 476 9.05 9.83 -22.01
CA ASP A 476 9.15 9.85 -23.46
C ASP A 476 10.59 9.54 -23.88
N LEU A 477 10.82 8.34 -24.41
CA LEU A 477 12.15 7.84 -24.79
C LEU A 477 12.62 8.32 -26.16
N GLU A 478 11.76 8.97 -26.94
CA GLU A 478 12.13 9.56 -28.24
C GLU A 478 12.93 10.85 -28.05
N ARG A 479 12.84 11.50 -26.90
CA ARG A 479 13.66 12.65 -26.59
C ARG A 479 15.15 12.31 -26.65
N ALA A 480 15.92 13.20 -27.26
CA ALA A 480 17.38 13.08 -27.34
C ALA A 480 18.03 13.26 -25.96
N GLY A 481 19.10 12.50 -25.71
CA GLY A 481 19.90 12.60 -24.49
C GLY A 481 19.81 11.36 -23.61
N TRP A 482 20.66 11.33 -22.58
CA TRP A 482 20.72 10.23 -21.61
C TRP A 482 19.60 10.36 -20.58
N ASP A 483 19.42 11.56 -20.01
CA ASP A 483 18.40 11.83 -19.00
C ASP A 483 17.04 12.11 -19.66
N VAL A 484 16.00 11.45 -19.16
CA VAL A 484 14.61 11.63 -19.60
C VAL A 484 13.79 12.26 -18.48
N PRO A 485 13.14 13.40 -18.71
CA PRO A 485 12.29 14.02 -17.70
C PRO A 485 11.11 13.14 -17.32
N ALA A 486 10.86 13.02 -16.03
CA ALA A 486 9.69 12.35 -15.49
C ALA A 486 8.45 13.25 -15.60
N GLU A 487 7.39 12.75 -16.20
CA GLU A 487 6.10 13.44 -16.27
C GLU A 487 5.08 12.68 -15.40
N PRO A 488 4.51 13.29 -14.35
CA PRO A 488 3.53 12.62 -13.51
C PRO A 488 2.25 12.33 -14.30
N VAL A 489 1.70 11.13 -14.12
CA VAL A 489 0.45 10.70 -14.74
C VAL A 489 -0.54 10.35 -13.64
N PHE A 490 -1.75 10.92 -13.69
CA PHE A 490 -2.80 10.70 -12.70
C PHE A 490 -2.33 10.92 -11.23
N ALA A 491 -1.62 12.02 -10.99
CA ALA A 491 -1.03 12.33 -9.69
C ALA A 491 -2.02 12.13 -8.54
N SER A 492 -1.56 11.50 -7.45
CA SER A 492 -2.35 11.23 -6.25
C SER A 492 -1.51 11.40 -4.98
N SER A 493 -2.17 11.33 -3.83
CA SER A 493 -1.51 11.27 -2.52
C SER A 493 -1.41 9.84 -1.97
N GLY A 494 -1.80 8.85 -2.76
CA GLY A 494 -1.80 7.44 -2.40
C GLY A 494 -0.57 6.68 -2.90
N VAL A 495 -0.68 5.37 -2.86
CA VAL A 495 0.28 4.41 -3.40
C VAL A 495 -0.20 3.95 -4.77
N ASP A 496 0.47 4.36 -5.83
CA ASP A 496 0.18 3.97 -7.20
C ASP A 496 1.18 2.90 -7.66
N LEU A 497 0.69 1.72 -8.06
CA LEU A 497 1.50 0.53 -8.36
C LEU A 497 1.06 -0.14 -9.66
N LEU A 498 1.94 -0.97 -10.21
CA LEU A 498 1.62 -1.94 -11.26
C LEU A 498 0.99 -1.32 -12.52
N PRO A 499 1.61 -0.29 -13.12
CA PRO A 499 1.10 0.27 -14.36
C PRO A 499 1.08 -0.77 -15.49
N THR A 500 0.07 -0.67 -16.35
CA THR A 500 0.05 -1.36 -17.62
C THR A 500 -0.66 -0.47 -18.66
N ILE A 501 0.04 -0.18 -19.74
CA ILE A 501 -0.48 0.61 -20.86
C ILE A 501 -1.23 -0.31 -21.84
N SER A 502 -2.32 0.17 -22.41
CA SER A 502 -3.04 -0.55 -23.47
C SER A 502 -2.17 -0.67 -24.73
N PRO A 503 -2.39 -1.69 -25.59
CA PRO A 503 -1.58 -1.89 -26.79
C PRO A 503 -1.54 -0.67 -27.73
N ASP A 504 -2.62 0.11 -27.79
CA ASP A 504 -2.72 1.34 -28.56
C ASP A 504 -2.06 2.57 -27.89
N GLY A 505 -1.47 2.40 -26.70
CA GLY A 505 -0.84 3.48 -25.93
C GLY A 505 -1.79 4.51 -25.33
N SER A 506 -3.11 4.35 -25.46
CA SER A 506 -4.07 5.39 -25.08
C SER A 506 -4.52 5.33 -23.63
N ARG A 507 -4.57 4.14 -22.99
CA ARG A 507 -5.12 3.93 -21.66
C ARG A 507 -4.14 3.26 -20.73
N LEU A 508 -4.01 3.82 -19.53
CA LEU A 508 -3.23 3.23 -18.46
C LEU A 508 -4.17 2.59 -17.44
N ALA A 509 -3.89 1.35 -17.07
CA ALA A 509 -4.49 0.67 -15.94
C ALA A 509 -3.42 0.46 -14.86
N PHE A 510 -3.79 0.61 -13.60
CA PHE A 510 -2.88 0.47 -12.46
C PHE A 510 -3.65 0.22 -11.17
N VAL A 511 -2.95 -0.21 -10.12
CA VAL A 511 -3.52 -0.37 -8.78
C VAL A 511 -3.22 0.87 -7.95
N SER A 512 -4.22 1.39 -7.25
CA SER A 512 -4.05 2.55 -6.37
C SER A 512 -4.99 2.52 -5.18
N ASP A 513 -4.51 3.00 -4.04
CA ASP A 513 -5.27 3.18 -2.79
C ASP A 513 -5.81 4.62 -2.62
N ARG A 514 -5.75 5.45 -3.67
CA ARG A 514 -6.20 6.87 -3.65
C ARG A 514 -7.63 7.08 -3.16
N SER A 515 -8.46 6.05 -3.15
CA SER A 515 -9.83 6.04 -2.60
C SER A 515 -9.92 5.42 -1.20
N LEU A 516 -8.80 5.28 -0.47
CA LEU A 516 -8.66 4.69 0.86
C LEU A 516 -8.67 3.15 0.89
N SER A 517 -8.74 2.50 -0.25
CA SER A 517 -8.56 1.05 -0.41
C SER A 517 -7.95 0.77 -1.76
N ALA A 518 -7.15 -0.28 -1.85
CA ALA A 518 -6.56 -0.69 -3.11
C ALA A 518 -7.64 -1.08 -4.12
N GLN A 519 -7.62 -0.44 -5.28
CA GLN A 519 -8.55 -0.67 -6.38
C GLN A 519 -7.82 -0.67 -7.72
N LEU A 520 -8.41 -1.32 -8.71
CA LEU A 520 -7.99 -1.18 -10.09
C LEU A 520 -8.53 0.15 -10.65
N TRP A 521 -7.64 0.95 -11.21
CA TRP A 521 -7.97 2.22 -11.85
C TRP A 521 -7.64 2.17 -13.34
N ILE A 522 -8.48 2.80 -14.16
CA ILE A 522 -8.28 2.91 -15.62
C ILE A 522 -8.58 4.34 -16.04
N GLY A 523 -7.70 4.92 -16.87
CA GLY A 523 -7.89 6.25 -17.44
C GLY A 523 -7.18 6.44 -18.77
N GLU A 524 -7.64 7.39 -19.58
CA GLU A 524 -6.96 7.80 -20.80
C GLU A 524 -5.82 8.75 -20.47
N VAL A 525 -4.62 8.45 -20.94
CA VAL A 525 -3.42 9.24 -20.60
C VAL A 525 -3.53 10.68 -21.08
N ALA A 526 -4.13 10.89 -22.28
CA ALA A 526 -4.36 12.22 -22.83
C ALA A 526 -5.51 12.98 -22.15
N HIS A 527 -6.39 12.29 -21.42
CA HIS A 527 -7.58 12.86 -20.80
C HIS A 527 -7.68 12.42 -19.32
N PRO A 528 -6.90 13.01 -18.41
CA PRO A 528 -6.81 12.57 -16.99
C PRO A 528 -8.15 12.57 -16.25
N GLN A 529 -9.12 13.37 -16.68
CA GLN A 529 -10.49 13.42 -16.12
C GLN A 529 -11.30 12.14 -16.37
N THR A 530 -10.85 11.24 -17.24
CA THR A 530 -11.49 9.95 -17.50
C THR A 530 -11.10 8.88 -16.49
N LEU A 531 -10.14 9.18 -15.60
CA LEU A 531 -9.66 8.25 -14.60
C LEU A 531 -10.78 7.82 -13.66
N ARG A 532 -10.97 6.52 -13.54
CA ARG A 532 -12.00 5.94 -12.68
C ARG A 532 -11.56 4.62 -12.08
N ALA A 533 -12.13 4.30 -10.92
CA ALA A 533 -11.97 3.01 -10.29
C ALA A 533 -12.89 1.96 -10.96
N VAL A 534 -12.44 0.74 -11.03
CA VAL A 534 -13.23 -0.43 -11.43
C VAL A 534 -13.76 -1.10 -10.16
N PRO A 535 -15.07 -1.02 -9.89
CA PRO A 535 -15.64 -1.57 -8.66
C PRO A 535 -15.67 -3.12 -8.70
N GLY A 536 -15.71 -3.72 -7.51
CA GLY A 536 -15.94 -5.17 -7.36
C GLY A 536 -14.70 -6.06 -7.48
N ILE A 537 -13.51 -5.46 -7.58
CA ILE A 537 -12.23 -6.16 -7.53
C ILE A 537 -11.40 -5.55 -6.39
N VAL A 538 -10.90 -6.41 -5.51
CA VAL A 538 -9.82 -6.07 -4.59
C VAL A 538 -8.54 -6.62 -5.19
N PRO A 539 -7.68 -5.80 -5.81
CA PRO A 539 -6.50 -6.28 -6.50
C PRO A 539 -5.53 -6.99 -5.55
N VAL A 540 -4.93 -8.07 -6.01
CA VAL A 540 -3.75 -8.65 -5.36
C VAL A 540 -2.53 -8.03 -6.02
N PRO A 541 -1.74 -7.17 -5.33
CA PRO A 541 -0.69 -6.39 -5.96
C PRO A 541 0.59 -7.21 -6.22
N ARG A 542 0.43 -8.42 -6.73
CA ARG A 542 1.53 -9.32 -7.10
C ARG A 542 1.85 -9.28 -8.59
N HIS A 543 0.84 -9.03 -9.41
CA HIS A 543 0.97 -8.97 -10.86
C HIS A 543 0.19 -7.80 -11.41
N ALA A 544 0.78 -7.12 -12.39
CA ALA A 544 0.10 -6.04 -13.10
C ALA A 544 -1.14 -6.59 -13.84
N PRO A 545 -2.17 -5.77 -14.01
CA PRO A 545 -3.27 -6.09 -14.91
C PRO A 545 -2.75 -6.35 -16.33
N VAL A 546 -3.43 -7.18 -17.11
CA VAL A 546 -2.98 -7.53 -18.45
C VAL A 546 -4.08 -7.21 -19.46
N TRP A 547 -3.76 -6.33 -20.42
CA TRP A 547 -4.67 -5.98 -21.50
C TRP A 547 -4.85 -7.11 -22.52
N SER A 548 -6.05 -7.20 -23.08
CA SER A 548 -6.25 -7.97 -24.31
C SER A 548 -5.58 -7.27 -25.50
N PRO A 549 -5.15 -8.00 -26.55
CA PRO A 549 -4.50 -7.40 -27.71
C PRO A 549 -5.35 -6.32 -28.42
N ASP A 550 -6.67 -6.38 -28.30
CA ASP A 550 -7.61 -5.38 -28.85
C ASP A 550 -7.85 -4.17 -27.91
N GLY A 551 -7.20 -4.12 -26.74
CA GLY A 551 -7.36 -3.06 -25.74
C GLY A 551 -8.75 -2.94 -25.11
N ARG A 552 -9.66 -3.92 -25.32
CA ARG A 552 -11.06 -3.84 -24.88
C ARG A 552 -11.33 -4.59 -23.58
N ARG A 553 -10.44 -5.48 -23.19
CA ARG A 553 -10.57 -6.29 -21.98
C ARG A 553 -9.28 -6.25 -21.18
N LEU A 554 -9.41 -6.54 -19.89
CA LEU A 554 -8.30 -6.54 -18.98
C LEU A 554 -8.46 -7.71 -17.99
N LEU A 555 -7.40 -8.46 -17.77
CA LEU A 555 -7.33 -9.51 -16.75
C LEU A 555 -6.69 -8.97 -15.49
N MET A 556 -7.23 -9.33 -14.32
CA MET A 556 -6.69 -8.99 -13.02
C MET A 556 -6.90 -10.12 -12.03
N VAL A 557 -5.89 -10.44 -11.26
CA VAL A 557 -6.02 -11.32 -10.09
C VAL A 557 -6.44 -10.48 -8.88
N GLY A 558 -7.51 -10.87 -8.23
CA GLY A 558 -8.05 -10.17 -7.07
C GLY A 558 -8.40 -11.12 -5.94
N ALA A 559 -8.34 -10.60 -4.70
CA ALA A 559 -8.72 -11.32 -3.50
C ALA A 559 -10.24 -11.40 -3.36
N THR A 560 -10.71 -12.48 -2.77
CA THR A 560 -12.10 -12.60 -2.29
C THR A 560 -12.10 -12.60 -0.78
N GLY A 561 -12.99 -11.86 -0.15
CA GLY A 561 -13.06 -11.78 1.32
C GLY A 561 -13.32 -13.10 2.05
N ARG A 562 -13.50 -14.23 1.34
CA ARG A 562 -13.83 -15.54 1.91
C ARG A 562 -13.19 -16.75 1.20
N GLY A 563 -12.01 -16.61 0.61
CA GLY A 563 -11.32 -17.81 0.15
C GLY A 563 -10.62 -17.71 -1.18
N GLY A 564 -9.32 -17.43 -1.14
CA GLY A 564 -8.40 -17.56 -2.24
C GLY A 564 -8.57 -16.49 -3.35
N ASP A 565 -7.52 -16.31 -4.10
CA ASP A 565 -7.48 -15.37 -5.21
C ASP A 565 -8.32 -15.87 -6.38
N ARG A 566 -8.93 -14.95 -7.14
CA ARG A 566 -9.74 -15.21 -8.33
C ARG A 566 -9.22 -14.43 -9.51
N LEU A 567 -9.44 -14.95 -10.70
CA LEU A 567 -9.18 -14.23 -11.94
C LEU A 567 -10.43 -13.46 -12.37
N TYR A 568 -10.28 -12.17 -12.54
CA TYR A 568 -11.31 -11.27 -13.04
C TYR A 568 -11.02 -10.85 -14.46
N GLU A 569 -12.05 -10.76 -15.30
CA GLU A 569 -12.00 -10.09 -16.58
C GLU A 569 -12.88 -8.85 -16.53
N VAL A 570 -12.29 -7.71 -16.88
CA VAL A 570 -12.96 -6.41 -16.99
C VAL A 570 -13.18 -6.10 -18.46
N LYS A 571 -14.43 -5.78 -18.84
CA LYS A 571 -14.73 -5.24 -20.17
C LYS A 571 -14.65 -3.73 -20.10
N VAL A 572 -13.58 -3.18 -20.63
CA VAL A 572 -13.26 -1.74 -20.56
C VAL A 572 -14.27 -0.92 -21.36
N GLY A 573 -14.72 0.20 -20.80
CA GLY A 573 -15.75 1.06 -21.39
C GLY A 573 -17.17 0.75 -20.92
N PHE A 574 -17.44 -0.47 -20.47
CA PHE A 574 -18.70 -0.86 -19.80
C PHE A 574 -18.49 -1.15 -18.32
N ASP A 575 -17.24 -1.27 -17.89
CA ASP A 575 -16.77 -1.60 -16.54
C ASP A 575 -17.47 -2.82 -15.93
N THR A 576 -17.89 -3.75 -16.82
CA THR A 576 -18.48 -5.02 -16.38
C THR A 576 -17.36 -5.97 -15.98
N VAL A 577 -17.46 -6.45 -14.76
CA VAL A 577 -16.51 -7.38 -14.16
C VAL A 577 -17.12 -8.76 -14.10
N ARG A 578 -16.40 -9.77 -14.58
CA ARG A 578 -16.78 -11.17 -14.42
C ARG A 578 -15.66 -11.98 -13.80
N VAL A 579 -16.00 -12.93 -12.96
CA VAL A 579 -15.05 -13.92 -12.44
C VAL A 579 -14.89 -15.03 -13.45
N LEU A 580 -13.64 -15.38 -13.76
CA LEU A 580 -13.32 -16.51 -14.61
C LEU A 580 -13.11 -17.77 -13.74
N PRO A 581 -13.75 -18.91 -14.05
CA PRO A 581 -13.69 -20.11 -13.21
C PRO A 581 -12.42 -20.92 -13.47
N VAL A 582 -11.26 -20.38 -13.16
CA VAL A 582 -9.96 -21.03 -13.34
C VAL A 582 -9.86 -22.27 -12.46
N PRO A 583 -9.42 -23.42 -13.00
CA PRO A 583 -9.07 -24.58 -12.20
C PRO A 583 -7.85 -24.29 -11.30
N GLY A 584 -8.04 -24.19 -9.98
CA GLY A 584 -7.00 -23.87 -9.00
C GLY A 584 -6.97 -22.39 -8.61
N VAL A 585 -5.91 -21.96 -7.93
CA VAL A 585 -5.73 -20.59 -7.46
C VAL A 585 -4.90 -19.81 -8.49
N PRO A 586 -5.48 -18.83 -9.20
CA PRO A 586 -4.74 -18.06 -10.18
C PRO A 586 -3.77 -17.10 -9.50
N VAL A 587 -2.57 -16.96 -10.05
CA VAL A 587 -1.56 -15.98 -9.62
C VAL A 587 -1.11 -15.06 -10.75
N PHE A 588 -1.37 -15.45 -12.01
CA PHE A 588 -1.06 -14.70 -13.21
C PHE A 588 -2.03 -15.08 -14.33
N ALA A 589 -2.32 -14.19 -15.27
CA ALA A 589 -3.01 -14.53 -16.50
C ALA A 589 -2.63 -13.60 -17.64
N ALA A 590 -2.67 -14.11 -18.86
CA ALA A 590 -2.49 -13.34 -20.09
C ALA A 590 -3.40 -13.87 -21.21
N TYR A 591 -3.82 -12.97 -22.09
CA TYR A 591 -4.44 -13.34 -23.35
C TYR A 591 -3.39 -13.93 -24.28
N THR A 592 -3.76 -14.93 -25.06
CA THR A 592 -2.93 -15.48 -26.15
C THR A 592 -3.36 -14.88 -27.49
N GLY A 593 -2.63 -15.21 -28.56
CA GLY A 593 -3.04 -14.84 -29.93
C GLY A 593 -4.38 -15.46 -30.35
N GLU A 594 -4.82 -16.54 -29.70
CA GLU A 594 -6.08 -17.22 -29.96
C GLU A 594 -7.18 -16.71 -29.03
N ALA A 595 -8.31 -16.28 -29.60
CA ALA A 595 -9.39 -15.65 -28.85
C ALA A 595 -10.09 -16.59 -27.83
N ASP A 596 -10.03 -17.91 -28.04
CA ASP A 596 -10.59 -18.95 -27.18
C ASP A 596 -9.58 -19.52 -26.19
N GLN A 597 -8.41 -18.89 -26.01
CA GLN A 597 -7.38 -19.43 -25.14
C GLN A 597 -6.83 -18.37 -24.17
N LEU A 598 -6.51 -18.82 -22.98
CA LEU A 598 -5.81 -18.04 -21.97
C LEU A 598 -4.58 -18.79 -21.46
N LEU A 599 -3.54 -18.03 -21.17
CA LEU A 599 -2.39 -18.49 -20.42
C LEU A 599 -2.58 -18.10 -18.96
N VAL A 600 -2.60 -19.06 -18.04
CA VAL A 600 -2.85 -18.80 -16.63
C VAL A 600 -1.76 -19.44 -15.79
N GLY A 601 -1.16 -18.67 -14.91
CA GLY A 601 -0.31 -19.16 -13.83
C GLY A 601 -1.18 -19.60 -12.66
N VAL A 602 -1.15 -20.87 -12.32
CA VAL A 602 -1.85 -21.43 -11.17
C VAL A 602 -0.85 -21.70 -10.05
N ASP A 603 -1.23 -21.44 -8.82
CA ASP A 603 -0.38 -21.65 -7.67
C ASP A 603 0.10 -23.11 -7.59
N GLY A 604 1.40 -23.33 -7.71
CA GLY A 604 2.06 -24.63 -7.62
C GLY A 604 2.68 -24.94 -6.26
N GLY A 605 2.53 -24.05 -5.27
CA GLY A 605 3.18 -24.17 -3.95
C GLY A 605 4.65 -23.72 -3.94
N ALA A 606 5.17 -23.27 -2.81
CA ALA A 606 6.57 -22.91 -2.57
C ALA A 606 7.16 -21.81 -3.49
N GLY A 607 6.42 -20.71 -3.73
CA GLY A 607 6.88 -19.62 -4.60
C GLY A 607 6.87 -19.93 -6.10
N ARG A 608 6.32 -21.07 -6.49
CA ARG A 608 6.27 -21.54 -7.87
C ARG A 608 4.86 -21.48 -8.41
N MET A 609 4.71 -21.15 -9.68
CA MET A 609 3.45 -21.34 -10.38
C MET A 609 3.62 -22.41 -11.46
N ARG A 610 2.54 -23.11 -11.72
CA ARG A 610 2.35 -23.92 -12.90
C ARG A 610 1.67 -23.03 -13.95
N LEU A 611 2.35 -22.77 -15.03
CA LEU A 611 1.81 -22.01 -16.16
C LEU A 611 1.02 -22.97 -17.06
N VAL A 612 -0.24 -22.67 -17.31
CA VAL A 612 -1.14 -23.55 -18.06
C VAL A 612 -1.82 -22.78 -19.17
N ARG A 613 -1.81 -23.31 -20.37
CA ARG A 613 -2.58 -22.81 -21.50
C ARG A 613 -3.92 -23.53 -21.53
N TYR A 614 -5.00 -22.78 -21.33
CA TYR A 614 -6.35 -23.29 -21.31
C TYR A 614 -7.12 -22.93 -22.59
N ARG A 615 -8.00 -23.85 -23.05
CA ARG A 615 -9.03 -23.57 -24.04
C ARG A 615 -10.36 -23.30 -23.34
N LEU A 616 -11.00 -22.19 -23.73
CA LEU A 616 -12.29 -21.75 -23.23
C LEU A 616 -13.45 -22.27 -24.13
N PRO A 617 -14.69 -22.37 -23.63
CA PRO A 617 -15.10 -22.08 -22.25
C PRO A 617 -14.91 -23.23 -21.25
N GLU A 618 -14.53 -24.44 -21.71
CA GLU A 618 -14.47 -25.66 -20.88
C GLU A 618 -13.27 -25.71 -19.96
N TRP A 619 -12.35 -24.77 -20.04
CA TRP A 619 -11.09 -24.74 -19.28
C TRP A 619 -10.24 -26.00 -19.49
N ARG A 620 -10.24 -26.49 -20.72
CA ARG A 620 -9.43 -27.66 -21.06
C ARG A 620 -7.97 -27.29 -21.15
N GLU A 621 -7.13 -27.97 -20.38
CA GLU A 621 -5.67 -27.83 -20.44
C GLU A 621 -5.16 -28.28 -21.81
N LEU A 622 -4.38 -27.43 -22.48
CA LEU A 622 -3.73 -27.70 -23.76
C LEU A 622 -2.25 -28.01 -23.58
N ALA A 623 -1.60 -27.29 -22.68
CA ALA A 623 -0.19 -27.42 -22.36
C ALA A 623 0.09 -26.84 -20.97
N SER A 624 1.16 -27.26 -20.34
CA SER A 624 1.61 -26.69 -19.06
C SER A 624 3.14 -26.71 -18.93
N LEU A 625 3.63 -25.82 -18.06
CA LEU A 625 5.03 -25.64 -17.72
C LEU A 625 5.15 -25.38 -16.23
N ASP A 626 5.92 -26.21 -15.53
CA ASP A 626 6.15 -26.08 -14.10
C ASP A 626 7.36 -25.20 -13.77
N ASP A 627 7.52 -24.87 -12.48
CA ASP A 627 8.70 -24.18 -11.95
C ASP A 627 8.88 -22.76 -12.52
N VAL A 628 7.80 -21.99 -12.61
CA VAL A 628 7.78 -20.61 -13.10
C VAL A 628 7.59 -19.65 -11.92
N ALA A 629 8.37 -18.56 -11.86
CA ALA A 629 8.22 -17.51 -10.87
C ALA A 629 7.39 -16.32 -11.41
N VAL A 630 7.78 -15.77 -12.55
CA VAL A 630 7.06 -14.70 -13.26
C VAL A 630 7.05 -15.01 -14.74
N ALA A 631 5.95 -14.73 -15.41
CA ALA A 631 5.80 -14.89 -16.85
C ALA A 631 5.33 -13.60 -17.51
N ARG A 632 5.73 -13.39 -18.76
CA ARG A 632 5.23 -12.38 -19.69
C ARG A 632 4.96 -13.04 -21.03
N TYR A 633 3.80 -12.76 -21.58
CA TYR A 633 3.44 -13.26 -22.90
C TYR A 633 3.70 -12.19 -23.96
N ASP A 634 4.42 -12.58 -24.99
CA ASP A 634 4.71 -11.77 -26.18
C ASP A 634 3.76 -12.17 -27.30
N HIS A 635 2.75 -11.35 -27.52
CA HIS A 635 1.73 -11.62 -28.55
C HIS A 635 2.22 -11.40 -29.98
N HIS A 636 3.33 -10.70 -30.19
CA HIS A 636 3.87 -10.46 -31.52
C HIS A 636 4.50 -11.72 -32.14
N VAL A 637 5.08 -12.57 -31.31
CA VAL A 637 5.81 -13.76 -31.74
C VAL A 637 5.31 -15.05 -31.10
N ASP A 638 4.12 -15.02 -30.47
CA ASP A 638 3.48 -16.16 -29.77
C ASP A 638 4.48 -16.94 -28.89
N ARG A 639 5.12 -16.22 -27.99
CA ARG A 639 6.06 -16.84 -27.03
C ARG A 639 5.76 -16.37 -25.61
N VAL A 640 6.12 -17.18 -24.65
CA VAL A 640 6.12 -16.80 -23.24
C VAL A 640 7.53 -16.78 -22.71
N CYS A 641 7.95 -15.66 -22.13
CA CYS A 641 9.20 -15.57 -21.40
C CYS A 641 8.92 -15.60 -19.91
N PHE A 642 9.81 -16.22 -19.15
CA PHE A 642 9.58 -16.47 -17.73
C PHE A 642 10.90 -16.60 -16.95
N THR A 643 10.80 -16.35 -15.65
CA THR A 643 11.85 -16.60 -14.68
C THR A 643 11.53 -17.82 -13.83
N ARG A 644 12.57 -18.41 -13.22
CA ARG A 644 12.45 -19.55 -12.31
C ARG A 644 12.77 -19.14 -10.88
N PRO A 645 12.12 -19.74 -9.87
CA PRO A 645 12.48 -19.50 -8.48
C PRO A 645 13.93 -19.91 -8.20
N ALA A 646 14.63 -19.09 -7.42
CA ALA A 646 16.00 -19.36 -6.95
C ALA A 646 17.05 -19.65 -8.07
N ARG A 647 16.75 -19.32 -9.32
CA ARG A 647 17.68 -19.45 -10.44
C ARG A 647 17.75 -18.14 -11.20
N PRO A 648 18.95 -17.55 -11.37
CA PRO A 648 19.10 -16.38 -12.22
C PRO A 648 18.90 -16.75 -13.68
N GLY A 649 18.39 -15.83 -14.46
CA GLY A 649 18.23 -16.00 -15.89
C GLY A 649 16.80 -15.90 -16.38
N LEU A 650 16.68 -15.84 -17.68
CA LEU A 650 15.43 -15.72 -18.39
C LEU A 650 15.30 -16.87 -19.40
N TRP A 651 14.15 -17.50 -19.38
CA TRP A 651 13.77 -18.56 -20.32
C TRP A 651 12.60 -18.08 -21.17
N CYS A 652 12.56 -18.51 -22.41
CA CYS A 652 11.35 -18.35 -23.24
C CYS A 652 10.92 -19.72 -23.78
N ALA A 653 9.62 -19.87 -23.96
CA ALA A 653 8.98 -21.02 -24.59
C ALA A 653 8.13 -20.55 -25.76
N ASP A 654 7.89 -21.42 -26.75
CA ASP A 654 6.87 -21.16 -27.76
C ASP A 654 5.47 -21.07 -27.12
N GLY A 655 4.50 -20.51 -27.84
CA GLY A 655 3.14 -20.39 -27.33
C GLY A 655 2.50 -21.71 -26.93
N ALA A 656 3.00 -22.84 -27.42
CA ALA A 656 2.57 -24.18 -27.04
C ALA A 656 3.27 -24.71 -25.78
N LEU A 657 4.14 -23.91 -25.13
CA LEU A 657 4.91 -24.23 -23.91
C LEU A 657 5.86 -25.45 -24.08
N ARG A 658 6.35 -25.72 -25.27
CA ARG A 658 7.12 -26.94 -25.57
C ARG A 658 8.61 -26.70 -25.74
N ARG A 659 9.00 -25.64 -26.43
CA ARG A 659 10.41 -25.36 -26.76
C ARG A 659 10.93 -24.34 -25.75
N VAL A 660 11.47 -24.83 -24.65
CA VAL A 660 12.03 -23.97 -23.59
C VAL A 660 13.51 -23.73 -23.90
N GLU A 661 13.88 -22.47 -24.06
CA GLU A 661 15.23 -22.01 -24.26
C GLU A 661 15.63 -20.99 -23.22
N GLN A 662 16.82 -21.09 -22.68
CA GLN A 662 17.39 -20.07 -21.79
C GLN A 662 18.04 -18.98 -22.65
N ILE A 663 17.47 -17.77 -22.64
CA ILE A 663 17.95 -16.64 -23.43
C ILE A 663 18.92 -15.74 -22.68
N SER A 664 18.94 -15.81 -21.36
CA SER A 664 19.97 -15.19 -20.51
C SER A 664 20.25 -16.05 -19.30
N ARG A 665 21.51 -16.11 -18.88
CA ARG A 665 21.96 -16.87 -17.70
C ARG A 665 22.09 -16.01 -16.46
N VAL A 666 22.21 -14.70 -16.62
CA VAL A 666 22.50 -13.76 -15.53
C VAL A 666 21.35 -12.79 -15.24
N PHE A 667 20.49 -12.54 -16.22
CA PHE A 667 19.37 -11.62 -16.10
C PHE A 667 18.02 -12.32 -16.30
N PRO A 668 16.95 -11.95 -15.54
CA PRO A 668 16.98 -11.09 -14.37
C PRO A 668 17.58 -11.79 -13.13
N ASP A 669 18.10 -10.95 -12.25
CA ASP A 669 18.52 -11.36 -10.92
C ASP A 669 17.32 -11.89 -10.12
N PRO A 670 17.46 -12.95 -9.28
CA PRO A 670 16.36 -13.48 -8.46
C PRO A 670 15.69 -12.48 -7.50
N GLU A 671 16.31 -11.36 -7.12
CA GLU A 671 15.65 -10.29 -6.34
C GLU A 671 14.80 -9.35 -7.19
N ARG A 672 15.16 -9.22 -8.48
CA ARG A 672 14.51 -8.36 -9.45
C ARG A 672 13.76 -9.12 -10.53
N TYR A 673 13.37 -10.34 -10.23
CA TYR A 673 12.74 -11.26 -11.16
C TYR A 673 11.42 -10.75 -11.77
N ARG A 674 10.86 -9.65 -11.25
CA ARG A 674 9.65 -8.97 -11.74
C ARG A 674 9.92 -7.72 -12.54
N GLU A 675 11.12 -7.15 -12.45
CA GLU A 675 11.47 -5.83 -12.98
C GLU A 675 11.85 -5.87 -14.45
N TRP A 676 11.07 -6.57 -15.26
CA TRP A 676 11.27 -6.62 -16.69
C TRP A 676 9.92 -6.67 -17.42
N THR A 677 9.92 -6.25 -18.68
CA THR A 677 8.74 -6.26 -19.55
C THR A 677 9.13 -6.65 -20.97
N ILE A 678 8.11 -6.92 -21.80
CA ILE A 678 8.27 -7.11 -23.23
C ILE A 678 7.52 -5.99 -23.93
N ALA A 679 8.16 -5.30 -24.85
CA ALA A 679 7.56 -4.31 -25.72
C ALA A 679 8.19 -4.39 -27.11
N GLY A 680 7.38 -4.47 -28.14
CA GLY A 680 7.84 -4.58 -29.53
C GLY A 680 8.77 -5.78 -29.79
N GLY A 681 8.57 -6.90 -29.10
CA GLY A 681 9.40 -8.09 -29.21
C GLY A 681 10.76 -7.98 -28.48
N ARG A 682 11.05 -6.83 -27.84
CA ARG A 682 12.28 -6.57 -27.07
C ARG A 682 12.04 -6.83 -25.58
N ILE A 683 13.07 -7.31 -24.90
CA ILE A 683 13.04 -7.52 -23.44
C ILE A 683 13.75 -6.35 -22.78
N LEU A 684 13.03 -5.67 -21.94
CA LEU A 684 13.40 -4.40 -21.35
C LEU A 684 13.28 -4.49 -19.82
N THR A 685 14.14 -3.73 -19.13
CA THR A 685 14.17 -3.69 -17.65
C THR A 685 14.58 -2.32 -17.15
N THR A 686 14.43 -2.10 -15.85
CA THR A 686 14.95 -0.92 -15.14
C THR A 686 15.98 -1.37 -14.11
N LEU A 687 17.22 -0.92 -14.26
CA LEU A 687 18.33 -1.25 -13.34
C LEU A 687 19.16 0.00 -13.08
N PRO A 688 19.91 0.06 -11.95
CA PRO A 688 20.89 1.12 -11.75
C PRO A 688 22.05 0.99 -12.74
N ASP A 689 22.54 2.12 -13.23
CA ASP A 689 23.74 2.19 -14.08
C ASP A 689 24.52 3.47 -13.77
N GLY A 690 25.75 3.32 -13.28
CA GLY A 690 26.58 4.44 -12.83
C GLY A 690 25.89 5.29 -11.76
N ASP A 691 25.68 6.58 -12.06
CA ASP A 691 24.98 7.55 -11.19
C ASP A 691 23.46 7.61 -11.41
N CYS A 692 22.93 6.72 -12.26
CA CYS A 692 21.52 6.62 -12.57
C CYS A 692 20.86 5.54 -11.70
N ALA A 693 19.98 5.90 -10.78
CA ALA A 693 19.29 4.95 -9.91
C ALA A 693 18.28 4.07 -10.68
N THR A 694 17.66 4.60 -11.74
CA THR A 694 16.75 3.86 -12.61
C THR A 694 17.09 4.11 -14.07
N ALA A 695 17.87 3.22 -14.65
CA ALA A 695 18.21 3.22 -16.08
C ALA A 695 17.32 2.24 -16.85
N TRP A 696 16.70 2.69 -17.94
CA TRP A 696 16.01 1.85 -18.90
C TRP A 696 17.00 1.11 -19.74
N SER A 697 16.93 -0.20 -19.73
CA SER A 697 17.94 -1.09 -20.34
C SER A 697 17.28 -2.18 -21.18
N GLU A 698 17.97 -2.64 -22.21
CA GLU A 698 17.56 -3.73 -23.09
C GLU A 698 18.45 -4.93 -22.91
N LEU A 699 17.86 -6.13 -22.91
CA LEU A 699 18.61 -7.38 -22.95
C LEU A 699 19.22 -7.56 -24.37
N ALA A 700 20.55 -7.59 -24.43
CA ALA A 700 21.31 -7.77 -25.66
C ALA A 700 22.30 -8.94 -25.47
N GLY A 701 21.95 -10.12 -25.99
CA GLY A 701 22.67 -11.35 -25.68
C GLY A 701 22.55 -11.72 -24.20
N ASP A 702 23.64 -12.05 -23.53
CA ASP A 702 23.68 -12.34 -22.08
C ASP A 702 23.82 -11.06 -21.21
N GLY A 703 23.96 -9.88 -21.82
CA GLY A 703 24.17 -8.62 -21.10
C GLY A 703 22.99 -7.64 -21.24
N LEU A 704 23.06 -6.59 -20.43
CA LEU A 704 22.10 -5.48 -20.49
C LEU A 704 22.79 -4.27 -21.10
N ARG A 705 22.10 -3.62 -22.02
CA ARG A 705 22.53 -2.39 -22.65
C ARG A 705 21.67 -1.24 -22.12
N PRO A 706 22.24 -0.30 -21.35
CA PRO A 706 21.52 0.88 -20.92
C PRO A 706 21.11 1.74 -22.11
N LEU A 707 19.91 2.25 -22.09
CA LEU A 707 19.33 3.07 -23.16
C LEU A 707 19.12 4.53 -22.73
N ARG A 708 18.54 4.73 -21.53
CA ARG A 708 18.16 6.03 -20.99
C ARG A 708 18.20 6.03 -19.47
N CYS A 709 18.54 7.16 -18.86
CA CYS A 709 18.35 7.39 -17.42
C CYS A 709 16.97 8.01 -17.18
N LEU A 710 16.17 7.32 -16.39
CA LEU A 710 14.82 7.75 -16.02
C LEU A 710 14.80 8.48 -14.69
N SER A 711 15.65 8.09 -13.75
CA SER A 711 15.78 8.76 -12.47
C SER A 711 17.18 8.58 -11.89
N ARG A 712 17.79 9.68 -11.40
CA ARG A 712 19.07 9.66 -10.68
C ARG A 712 18.89 9.41 -9.18
N GLU A 713 17.72 9.72 -8.64
CA GLU A 713 17.47 9.74 -7.20
C GLU A 713 16.68 8.52 -6.72
N HIS A 714 15.82 7.98 -7.57
CA HIS A 714 14.83 7.01 -7.16
C HIS A 714 14.94 5.71 -7.97
N MET A 715 14.88 4.59 -7.26
CA MET A 715 14.64 3.27 -7.86
C MET A 715 13.15 3.12 -8.20
N VAL A 716 12.86 2.32 -9.22
CA VAL A 716 11.47 1.93 -9.50
C VAL A 716 10.86 1.19 -8.31
N VAL A 717 9.60 1.48 -8.03
CA VAL A 717 8.87 0.80 -6.96
C VAL A 717 8.36 -0.55 -7.45
N ALA A 718 8.73 -1.57 -6.68
CA ALA A 718 8.24 -2.94 -6.75
C ALA A 718 7.60 -3.38 -8.09
N GLY A 719 8.43 -3.78 -9.00
CA GLY A 719 8.12 -4.90 -9.89
C GLY A 719 7.24 -4.61 -11.07
N SER A 720 6.95 -3.38 -11.50
CA SER A 720 6.28 -3.23 -12.79
C SER A 720 6.68 -1.97 -13.54
N THR A 721 7.26 -2.23 -14.66
CA THR A 721 7.41 -1.29 -15.76
C THR A 721 6.47 -1.73 -16.88
N SER A 722 5.83 -0.78 -17.53
CA SER A 722 5.08 -1.00 -18.75
C SER A 722 5.57 -0.04 -19.82
N ALA A 723 5.71 -0.54 -21.03
CA ALA A 723 6.02 0.29 -22.18
C ALA A 723 4.96 0.05 -23.27
N ASP A 724 4.75 1.05 -24.12
CA ASP A 724 3.95 0.88 -25.33
C ASP A 724 4.63 -0.09 -26.31
N ASP A 725 3.89 -0.60 -27.29
CA ASP A 725 4.41 -1.58 -28.24
C ASP A 725 5.58 -1.04 -29.08
N ALA A 726 5.65 0.27 -29.28
CA ALA A 726 6.76 0.92 -29.97
C ALA A 726 8.00 1.06 -29.07
N ALA A 727 7.88 0.81 -27.77
CA ALA A 727 8.88 1.10 -26.73
C ALA A 727 9.35 2.58 -26.73
N ALA A 728 8.47 3.48 -27.21
CA ALA A 728 8.73 4.92 -27.28
C ALA A 728 8.38 5.62 -25.97
N THR A 729 7.43 5.08 -25.22
CA THR A 729 6.99 5.61 -23.92
C THR A 729 7.00 4.52 -22.86
N VAL A 730 7.56 4.84 -21.70
CA VAL A 730 7.57 3.93 -20.56
C VAL A 730 6.79 4.53 -19.39
N TYR A 731 6.07 3.66 -18.68
CA TYR A 731 5.31 3.98 -17.48
C TYR A 731 5.85 3.19 -16.31
N LEU A 732 6.10 3.86 -15.20
CA LEU A 732 6.59 3.22 -13.99
C LEU A 732 6.17 3.98 -12.73
N SER A 733 6.24 3.30 -11.60
CA SER A 733 5.96 3.86 -10.29
C SER A 733 7.25 4.26 -9.61
N LEU A 734 7.35 5.54 -9.21
CA LEU A 734 8.48 6.06 -8.43
C LEU A 734 8.02 6.43 -7.02
N PRO A 735 8.87 6.26 -6.00
CA PRO A 735 8.57 6.76 -4.66
C PRO A 735 8.47 8.27 -4.65
N LEU A 736 7.40 8.79 -4.04
CA LEU A 736 7.22 10.23 -3.81
C LEU A 736 7.77 10.65 -2.45
N GLU A 737 7.63 9.78 -1.47
CA GLU A 737 8.03 10.01 -0.10
C GLU A 737 8.30 8.66 0.53
N GLN A 738 9.43 8.53 1.20
CA GLN A 738 9.75 7.40 2.05
C GLN A 738 10.09 7.98 3.41
N ASP A 739 9.10 8.01 4.28
CA ASP A 739 9.26 8.35 5.67
C ASP A 739 9.15 7.06 6.48
N VAL A 740 10.18 6.73 7.22
CA VAL A 740 10.23 5.53 8.06
C VAL A 740 10.50 5.98 9.48
N ASP A 741 9.53 5.73 10.34
CA ASP A 741 9.61 6.01 11.79
C ASP A 741 9.80 4.69 12.55
N ILE A 742 10.22 4.78 13.80
CA ILE A 742 10.22 3.63 14.73
C ILE A 742 9.04 3.75 15.70
N GLY A 743 8.19 2.70 15.69
CA GLY A 743 7.10 2.49 16.64
C GLY A 743 7.47 1.48 17.71
N TRP A 744 6.89 1.64 18.87
CA TRP A 744 6.97 0.70 19.98
C TRP A 744 5.58 0.44 20.57
N ALA A 745 5.31 -0.82 20.92
CA ALA A 745 4.07 -1.20 21.58
C ALA A 745 4.28 -2.35 22.56
N PRO A 746 3.56 -2.39 23.69
CA PRO A 746 3.48 -3.59 24.50
C PRO A 746 2.70 -4.67 23.73
N LEU A 747 3.18 -5.92 23.71
CA LEU A 747 2.53 -7.03 23.03
C LEU A 747 1.13 -7.33 23.57
N ALA A 748 0.88 -7.06 24.83
CA ALA A 748 -0.46 -7.20 25.43
C ALA A 748 -1.51 -6.30 24.76
N ALA A 749 -1.11 -5.14 24.24
CA ALA A 749 -1.99 -4.24 23.49
C ALA A 749 -2.36 -4.80 22.10
N LEU A 750 -1.58 -5.75 21.59
CA LEU A 750 -1.79 -6.41 20.31
C LEU A 750 -2.47 -7.78 20.45
N ALA A 751 -2.72 -8.25 21.69
CA ALA A 751 -3.48 -9.49 21.86
C ALA A 751 -4.88 -9.34 21.27
N PRO A 752 -5.38 -10.32 20.47
CA PRO A 752 -6.77 -10.29 20.03
C PRO A 752 -7.65 -10.21 21.28
N ALA A 753 -8.62 -9.27 21.27
CA ALA A 753 -9.60 -9.20 22.34
C ALA A 753 -10.16 -10.60 22.57
N ALA A 754 -10.02 -11.13 23.78
CA ALA A 754 -10.59 -12.41 24.12
C ALA A 754 -12.07 -12.36 23.74
N ALA A 755 -12.49 -13.27 22.85
CA ALA A 755 -13.90 -13.41 22.54
C ALA A 755 -14.62 -13.60 23.88
N SER A 756 -15.41 -12.62 24.29
CA SER A 756 -16.29 -12.75 25.44
C SER A 756 -17.26 -13.89 25.08
N ASP A 757 -17.10 -15.04 25.74
CA ASP A 757 -18.01 -16.18 25.69
C ASP A 757 -19.45 -15.76 26.00
#